data_5af75d1777f279058609f78e0f23fa15
#
_entry.id   5af75d1777f279058609f78e0f23fa15
#
_cell.length_a   1.000
_cell.length_b   1.000
_cell.length_c   1.000
_cell.angle_alpha   90.00
_cell.angle_beta   90.00
_cell.angle_gamma   90.00
#
_symmetry.space_group_name_H-M   'P 1'
#
loop_
_entity.id
_entity.type
_entity.pdbx_description
1 polymer ?
#
loop_
_entity_poly.entity_id
_entity_poly.type
_entity_poly.pdbx_seq_one_letter_code
_entity_poly.pdbx_strand_id
1 'polypeptide(L)'
;IKIRGTSTFSAEGVTPLYIVDGVPLESIDGINTNDITSMEILKDAASAAIYGSRSANGVIIITTKSGQEGKARIDIKYNHSWGTLSHKVPQANRKERLLYDQYRKEYFETYGGGNPDESSDILNDPLNSFFNVDNDYLDMITSTAQKDQVDISVGGGTKKLKYFINTGYYNEKGIISNTGFQRLNTRINSDYSPTDWMNMGSRISLTYSKKKGLNEGTLLSAVLTRRPYFNTYYPDGSLVGVFNGQKNPIAQVNYTTDFTDSYKANFFQFFEIKFNKYLKFRANINANFYLDKRKKLEPSLITDEWQKQNKGYSYNYLNWNWMNEDILTYARKIKDHNFTAMVGVSAQQWRYENETFVGINSSTDFIYTMNAFAANLDLSSTGSTLSNHSMASIFARVTYDYKGRYLLNAIMRRDGSSRFAKENKWGNFPSVSVGWRFSDEKFMKFSKKFLEDGKIRASFGITGNEAIGNYDYIYSYSPNSIYDGVGGVIPTRIGKDNLKWEETKQFNLGLDLNFWNSRLTITADYYDKYTDGLLANYQLPKESGFAYMKTNVGEMSNRGFEIAVTGDIIRTKDWKWNASFNISRNVNRIEKLSEGKAYMEGDIWWMQEGGRVGDFYGFKSAGVFAYDESNAFTDKWEQLTPVFENGVFQYKYLLDGKEYAGNIRQKTLPNGKPFRGGDYNWEEPEGTRDGVIDDNDRMVIGNAMPDVTGGLNTTVTWKNLSLYLGFYYSLGGQIYNAAEHNRNMFKYTGTTPSPEVIHNMWLHPGDQAIYPRPYNDDYNNA
;
A
#
# COMPACT_ATOMS: atom_id res chain seq x y z
N ILE A 1 1.61 0.57 -6.32
CA ILE A 1 1.93 1.61 -7.33
C ILE A 1 0.75 2.58 -7.37
N LYS A 2 1.02 3.90 -7.28
CA LYS A 2 0.02 4.97 -7.48
C LYS A 2 0.42 5.79 -8.70
N ILE A 3 -0.57 6.20 -9.50
CA ILE A 3 -0.35 7.00 -10.70
C ILE A 3 -1.14 8.31 -10.55
N ARG A 4 -0.42 9.47 -10.50
CA ARG A 4 -1.02 10.81 -10.39
C ARG A 4 -1.95 10.97 -9.19
N GLY A 5 -1.52 10.49 -8.02
CA GLY A 5 -2.23 10.62 -6.75
C GLY A 5 -3.34 9.58 -6.52
N THR A 6 -4.09 9.78 -5.45
CA THR A 6 -5.27 8.97 -5.08
C THR A 6 -6.52 9.69 -5.57
N SER A 7 -7.44 8.98 -6.22
CA SER A 7 -8.69 9.54 -6.77
C SER A 7 -9.96 8.96 -6.12
N THR A 8 -9.82 8.24 -5.03
CA THR A 8 -10.94 7.69 -4.25
C THR A 8 -10.56 7.58 -2.78
N PHE A 9 -11.55 7.56 -1.88
CA PHE A 9 -11.37 7.24 -0.46
C PHE A 9 -11.35 5.73 -0.21
N SER A 10 -11.84 4.92 -1.15
CA SER A 10 -11.85 3.46 -1.02
C SER A 10 -10.45 2.87 -1.24
N ALA A 11 -9.95 2.11 -0.27
CA ALA A 11 -8.67 1.41 -0.39
C ALA A 11 -8.65 0.39 -1.57
N GLU A 12 -9.79 -0.22 -1.88
CA GLU A 12 -9.93 -1.18 -2.97
C GLU A 12 -9.82 -0.52 -4.36
N GLY A 13 -10.14 0.77 -4.46
CA GLY A 13 -10.18 1.53 -5.72
C GLY A 13 -8.89 2.23 -6.11
N VAL A 14 -7.80 2.14 -5.34
CA VAL A 14 -6.58 2.95 -5.56
C VAL A 14 -5.52 2.30 -6.46
N THR A 15 -5.65 1.02 -6.81
CA THR A 15 -4.66 0.31 -7.63
C THR A 15 -4.87 0.56 -9.12
N PRO A 16 -3.79 0.70 -9.93
CA PRO A 16 -3.92 0.76 -11.38
C PRO A 16 -4.41 -0.58 -11.94
N LEU A 17 -5.07 -0.54 -13.09
CA LEU A 17 -5.47 -1.73 -13.83
C LEU A 17 -4.27 -2.33 -14.56
N TYR A 18 -4.00 -3.61 -14.36
CA TYR A 18 -2.96 -4.33 -15.11
C TYR A 18 -3.57 -4.99 -16.34
N ILE A 19 -2.95 -4.77 -17.50
CA ILE A 19 -3.32 -5.42 -18.76
C ILE A 19 -2.13 -6.24 -19.23
N VAL A 20 -2.23 -7.55 -19.19
CA VAL A 20 -1.16 -8.47 -19.61
C VAL A 20 -1.54 -9.15 -20.90
N ASP A 21 -0.82 -8.89 -21.99
CA ASP A 21 -1.11 -9.38 -23.34
C ASP A 21 -2.56 -9.09 -23.81
N GLY A 22 -3.14 -7.99 -23.31
CA GLY A 22 -4.52 -7.59 -23.62
C GLY A 22 -5.56 -8.05 -22.59
N VAL A 23 -5.16 -8.76 -21.55
CA VAL A 23 -6.05 -9.30 -20.49
C VAL A 23 -5.99 -8.46 -19.22
N PRO A 24 -7.11 -7.99 -18.69
CA PRO A 24 -7.13 -7.34 -17.39
C PRO A 24 -6.90 -8.35 -16.25
N LEU A 25 -5.94 -8.05 -15.39
CA LEU A 25 -5.60 -8.82 -14.19
C LEU A 25 -5.67 -7.94 -12.95
N GLU A 26 -6.03 -8.53 -11.82
CA GLU A 26 -6.06 -7.84 -10.52
C GLU A 26 -4.64 -7.69 -9.91
N SER A 27 -3.74 -8.62 -10.21
CA SER A 27 -2.35 -8.64 -9.73
C SER A 27 -1.41 -9.23 -10.77
N ILE A 28 -0.14 -8.80 -10.72
CA ILE A 28 0.95 -9.35 -11.54
C ILE A 28 1.88 -10.30 -10.78
N ASP A 29 1.54 -10.66 -9.54
CA ASP A 29 2.41 -11.46 -8.65
C ASP A 29 2.75 -12.86 -9.17
N GLY A 30 1.98 -13.35 -10.15
CA GLY A 30 2.25 -14.63 -10.82
C GLY A 30 3.14 -14.52 -12.06
N ILE A 31 3.49 -13.31 -12.49
CA ILE A 31 4.24 -13.09 -13.74
C ILE A 31 5.74 -13.18 -13.48
N ASN A 32 6.41 -13.96 -14.30
CA ASN A 32 7.86 -13.98 -14.30
C ASN A 32 8.40 -12.74 -15.03
N THR A 33 9.18 -11.93 -14.36
CA THR A 33 9.76 -10.70 -14.95
C THR A 33 10.64 -10.97 -16.17
N ASN A 34 11.25 -12.16 -16.26
CA ASN A 34 12.02 -12.59 -17.41
C ASN A 34 11.16 -12.83 -18.66
N ASP A 35 9.83 -12.96 -18.52
CA ASP A 35 8.89 -13.08 -19.66
C ASP A 35 8.44 -11.74 -20.21
N ILE A 36 8.73 -10.63 -19.54
CA ILE A 36 8.28 -9.30 -19.94
C ILE A 36 9.16 -8.75 -21.07
N THR A 37 8.53 -8.28 -22.14
CA THR A 37 9.18 -7.58 -23.24
C THR A 37 9.11 -6.07 -23.05
N SER A 38 7.93 -5.55 -22.71
CA SER A 38 7.70 -4.11 -22.47
C SER A 38 6.67 -3.89 -21.38
N MET A 39 6.80 -2.75 -20.72
CA MET A 39 5.81 -2.23 -19.78
C MET A 39 5.52 -0.79 -20.15
N GLU A 40 4.24 -0.48 -20.37
CA GLU A 40 3.76 0.84 -20.74
C GLU A 40 2.74 1.32 -19.73
N ILE A 41 2.80 2.59 -19.34
CA ILE A 41 1.89 3.17 -18.35
C ILE A 41 1.03 4.22 -19.02
N LEU A 42 -0.28 3.97 -19.08
CA LEU A 42 -1.28 4.93 -19.55
C LEU A 42 -1.75 5.75 -18.37
N LYS A 43 -1.40 7.04 -18.39
CA LYS A 43 -1.63 7.95 -17.25
C LYS A 43 -2.81 8.88 -17.47
N ASP A 44 -3.22 9.10 -18.71
CA ASP A 44 -4.31 10.00 -19.07
C ASP A 44 -5.60 9.26 -19.42
N ALA A 45 -6.74 9.90 -19.16
CA ALA A 45 -8.05 9.30 -19.36
C ALA A 45 -8.31 8.93 -20.84
N ALA A 46 -7.76 9.67 -21.81
CA ALA A 46 -8.02 9.40 -23.22
C ALA A 46 -7.28 8.18 -23.75
N SER A 47 -6.09 7.86 -23.23
CA SER A 47 -5.39 6.62 -23.57
C SER A 47 -5.93 5.41 -22.80
N ALA A 48 -6.38 5.63 -21.56
CA ALA A 48 -6.85 4.58 -20.66
C ALA A 48 -8.33 4.19 -20.87
N ALA A 49 -9.16 5.08 -21.45
CA ALA A 49 -10.62 4.90 -21.56
C ALA A 49 -11.06 3.62 -22.31
N ILE A 50 -10.24 3.11 -23.24
CA ILE A 50 -10.55 1.86 -23.96
C ILE A 50 -10.61 0.66 -23.02
N TYR A 51 -9.89 0.70 -21.89
CA TYR A 51 -9.84 -0.39 -20.90
C TYR A 51 -10.95 -0.28 -19.85
N GLY A 52 -11.83 0.71 -19.98
CA GLY A 52 -13.08 0.81 -19.22
C GLY A 52 -13.01 1.66 -17.99
N SER A 53 -14.12 1.63 -17.26
CA SER A 53 -14.37 2.42 -16.05
C SER A 53 -13.33 2.20 -14.93
N ARG A 54 -12.65 1.05 -14.89
CA ARG A 54 -11.61 0.74 -13.89
C ARG A 54 -10.27 1.43 -14.15
N SER A 55 -10.16 2.24 -15.20
CA SER A 55 -8.91 2.90 -15.60
C SER A 55 -8.66 4.26 -14.93
N ALA A 56 -9.52 4.72 -14.01
CA ALA A 56 -9.40 6.01 -13.32
C ALA A 56 -8.06 6.21 -12.59
N ASN A 57 -7.44 5.12 -12.11
CA ASN A 57 -6.12 5.14 -11.45
C ASN A 57 -4.96 4.82 -12.41
N GLY A 58 -5.22 4.89 -13.72
CA GLY A 58 -4.26 4.55 -14.77
C GLY A 58 -4.24 3.06 -15.12
N VAL A 59 -3.55 2.75 -16.22
CA VAL A 59 -3.41 1.39 -16.73
C VAL A 59 -1.94 1.05 -16.95
N ILE A 60 -1.52 -0.13 -16.52
CA ILE A 60 -0.20 -0.67 -16.77
C ILE A 60 -0.33 -1.81 -17.77
N ILE A 61 0.17 -1.60 -18.98
CA ILE A 61 0.17 -2.59 -20.04
C ILE A 61 1.48 -3.36 -19.99
N ILE A 62 1.40 -4.68 -19.92
CA ILE A 62 2.54 -5.58 -19.90
C ILE A 62 2.44 -6.47 -21.14
N THR A 63 3.46 -6.41 -21.99
CA THR A 63 3.58 -7.31 -23.13
C THR A 63 4.61 -8.38 -22.81
N THR A 64 4.24 -9.63 -22.97
CA THR A 64 5.16 -10.75 -22.73
C THR A 64 5.84 -11.19 -24.05
N LYS A 65 6.93 -11.95 -23.91
CA LYS A 65 7.70 -12.49 -25.04
C LYS A 65 6.82 -13.39 -25.89
N SER A 66 6.94 -13.24 -27.21
CA SER A 66 6.27 -14.08 -28.20
C SER A 66 7.31 -14.74 -29.11
N GLY A 67 6.87 -15.78 -29.83
CA GLY A 67 7.69 -16.46 -30.83
C GLY A 67 8.03 -15.57 -32.01
N GLN A 68 9.21 -15.77 -32.57
CA GLN A 68 9.67 -15.09 -33.78
C GLN A 68 9.89 -16.10 -34.91
N GLU A 69 9.80 -15.65 -36.14
CA GLU A 69 10.13 -16.49 -37.28
C GLU A 69 11.62 -16.83 -37.26
N GLY A 70 11.96 -18.11 -37.41
CA GLY A 70 13.32 -18.61 -37.36
C GLY A 70 13.44 -19.97 -36.68
N LYS A 71 14.69 -20.44 -36.61
CA LYS A 71 15.03 -21.69 -35.91
C LYS A 71 14.70 -21.56 -34.41
N ALA A 72 14.37 -22.67 -33.80
CA ALA A 72 14.18 -22.73 -32.35
C ALA A 72 15.43 -22.28 -31.62
N ARG A 73 15.26 -21.32 -30.70
CA ARG A 73 16.31 -20.82 -29.82
C ARG A 73 15.95 -21.22 -28.39
N ILE A 74 16.92 -21.79 -27.71
CA ILE A 74 16.84 -22.14 -26.29
C ILE A 74 17.68 -21.14 -25.54
N ASP A 75 17.08 -20.50 -24.52
CA ASP A 75 17.78 -19.61 -23.60
C ASP A 75 17.62 -20.15 -22.18
N ILE A 76 18.74 -20.29 -21.46
CA ILE A 76 18.79 -20.72 -20.07
C ILE A 76 19.35 -19.55 -19.25
N LYS A 77 18.64 -19.17 -18.20
CA LYS A 77 19.10 -18.14 -17.26
C LYS A 77 19.12 -18.71 -15.85
N TYR A 78 20.22 -18.47 -15.17
CA TYR A 78 20.34 -18.76 -13.73
C TYR A 78 20.73 -17.47 -13.01
N ASN A 79 20.06 -17.21 -11.90
CA ASN A 79 20.38 -16.10 -11.01
C ASN A 79 20.43 -16.62 -9.58
N HIS A 80 21.54 -16.35 -8.90
CA HIS A 80 21.69 -16.59 -7.47
C HIS A 80 21.95 -15.26 -6.76
N SER A 81 21.33 -15.04 -5.61
CA SER A 81 21.57 -13.85 -4.81
C SER A 81 21.45 -14.12 -3.33
N TRP A 82 22.15 -13.31 -2.55
CA TRP A 82 22.08 -13.28 -1.10
C TRP A 82 21.47 -11.96 -0.65
N GLY A 83 20.68 -12.01 0.41
CA GLY A 83 20.07 -10.84 1.03
C GLY A 83 20.33 -10.84 2.53
N THR A 84 20.65 -9.68 3.07
CA THR A 84 20.81 -9.47 4.50
C THR A 84 19.93 -8.31 4.95
N LEU A 85 19.64 -8.23 6.22
CA LEU A 85 18.95 -7.08 6.80
C LEU A 85 19.80 -5.82 6.60
N SER A 86 19.30 -4.84 5.86
CA SER A 86 20.03 -3.63 5.49
C SER A 86 20.16 -2.64 6.64
N HIS A 87 19.19 -2.63 7.55
CA HIS A 87 19.12 -1.74 8.69
C HIS A 87 18.46 -2.44 9.87
N LYS A 88 19.07 -2.36 11.04
CA LYS A 88 18.50 -2.85 12.30
C LYS A 88 17.84 -1.70 13.04
N VAL A 89 16.62 -1.91 13.51
CA VAL A 89 15.99 -1.00 14.45
C VAL A 89 16.72 -1.12 15.79
N PRO A 90 17.23 -0.04 16.37
CA PRO A 90 17.92 -0.08 17.66
C PRO A 90 17.03 -0.70 18.76
N GLN A 91 17.57 -1.67 19.46
CA GLN A 91 16.92 -2.32 20.60
C GLN A 91 17.69 -1.98 21.88
N ALA A 92 16.96 -1.75 22.96
CA ALA A 92 17.60 -1.59 24.27
C ALA A 92 18.21 -2.94 24.71
N ASN A 93 19.44 -2.91 25.13
CA ASN A 93 20.12 -4.04 25.73
C ASN A 93 19.67 -4.24 27.21
N ARG A 94 20.17 -5.30 27.85
CA ARG A 94 19.84 -5.62 29.24
C ARG A 94 20.13 -4.47 30.20
N LYS A 95 21.29 -3.81 30.06
CA LYS A 95 21.68 -2.69 30.93
C LYS A 95 20.75 -1.51 30.81
N GLU A 96 20.40 -1.12 29.57
CA GLU A 96 19.48 -0.03 29.28
C GLU A 96 18.08 -0.33 29.78
N ARG A 97 17.61 -1.58 29.60
CA ARG A 97 16.29 -1.97 30.12
C ARG A 97 16.26 -1.98 31.66
N LEU A 98 17.30 -2.48 32.34
CA LEU A 98 17.38 -2.42 33.81
C LEU A 98 17.49 -0.98 34.32
N LEU A 99 18.19 -0.11 33.58
CA LEU A 99 18.23 1.32 33.88
C LEU A 99 16.83 1.95 33.78
N TYR A 100 16.08 1.62 32.75
CA TYR A 100 14.69 2.07 32.61
C TYR A 100 13.80 1.55 33.75
N ASP A 101 13.93 0.29 34.14
CA ASP A 101 13.19 -0.29 35.26
C ASP A 101 13.55 0.39 36.58
N GLN A 102 14.83 0.76 36.75
CA GLN A 102 15.30 1.50 37.90
C GLN A 102 14.70 2.92 37.92
N TYR A 103 14.74 3.66 36.82
CA TYR A 103 14.14 4.99 36.70
C TYR A 103 12.63 4.97 37.01
N ARG A 104 11.93 3.98 36.51
CA ARG A 104 10.51 3.80 36.85
C ARG A 104 10.29 3.60 38.35
N LYS A 105 11.11 2.77 38.96
CA LYS A 105 11.04 2.50 40.39
C LYS A 105 11.33 3.77 41.24
N GLU A 106 12.40 4.48 40.93
CA GLU A 106 12.79 5.73 41.59
C GLU A 106 11.73 6.81 41.46
N TYR A 107 11.20 6.97 40.26
CA TYR A 107 10.09 7.89 40.00
C TYR A 107 8.86 7.53 40.85
N PHE A 108 8.53 6.25 40.90
CA PHE A 108 7.40 5.71 41.65
C PHE A 108 7.53 5.93 43.18
N GLU A 109 8.72 5.68 43.72
CA GLU A 109 9.03 5.90 45.14
C GLU A 109 9.01 7.40 45.51
N THR A 110 9.39 8.27 44.58
CA THR A 110 9.48 9.71 44.80
C THR A 110 8.15 10.43 44.68
N TYR A 111 7.35 10.07 43.65
CA TYR A 111 6.14 10.83 43.29
C TYR A 111 4.83 10.07 43.54
N GLY A 112 4.89 8.81 43.88
CA GLY A 112 3.74 7.95 44.14
C GLY A 112 2.94 7.59 42.90
N GLY A 113 1.94 6.73 43.06
CA GLY A 113 0.92 6.52 42.03
C GLY A 113 1.04 5.26 41.17
N GLY A 114 1.13 4.08 41.70
CA GLY A 114 1.02 2.81 40.99
C GLY A 114 1.77 1.68 41.68
N ASN A 115 1.73 0.47 41.17
CA ASN A 115 2.44 -0.66 41.77
C ASN A 115 3.84 -0.75 41.13
N PRO A 116 4.96 -0.74 41.91
CA PRO A 116 6.26 -1.08 41.36
C PRO A 116 6.14 -2.47 40.75
N ASP A 117 6.37 -2.52 39.50
CA ASP A 117 6.19 -3.68 38.65
C ASP A 117 7.01 -4.90 39.16
N GLU A 118 6.70 -6.08 38.67
CA GLU A 118 7.41 -7.34 38.82
C GLU A 118 8.91 -7.27 38.49
N SER A 119 9.39 -6.19 37.86
CA SER A 119 10.80 -5.84 37.72
C SER A 119 11.56 -5.69 39.05
N SER A 120 10.84 -5.49 40.15
CA SER A 120 11.48 -5.40 41.49
C SER A 120 12.24 -6.68 41.86
N ASP A 121 11.77 -7.84 41.46
CA ASP A 121 12.44 -9.11 41.77
C ASP A 121 13.74 -9.25 40.99
N ILE A 122 13.80 -8.78 39.74
CA ILE A 122 15.02 -8.77 38.92
C ILE A 122 16.00 -7.74 39.43
N LEU A 123 15.53 -6.56 39.83
CA LEU A 123 16.36 -5.51 40.43
C LEU A 123 16.91 -5.93 41.80
N ASN A 124 16.13 -6.72 42.56
CA ASN A 124 16.53 -7.23 43.88
C ASN A 124 17.45 -8.44 43.80
N ASP A 125 17.39 -9.24 42.72
CA ASP A 125 18.27 -10.38 42.47
C ASP A 125 18.89 -10.34 41.06
N PRO A 126 19.83 -9.42 40.80
CA PRO A 126 20.48 -9.29 39.50
C PRO A 126 21.36 -10.50 39.12
N LEU A 127 21.60 -11.40 40.08
CA LEU A 127 22.37 -12.64 39.85
C LEU A 127 21.49 -13.84 39.48
N ASN A 128 20.18 -13.66 39.44
CA ASN A 128 19.29 -14.72 39.00
C ASN A 128 19.68 -15.15 37.58
N SER A 129 20.19 -16.37 37.47
CA SER A 129 20.73 -16.90 36.21
C SER A 129 19.71 -16.95 35.07
N PHE A 130 18.43 -17.06 35.40
CA PHE A 130 17.36 -17.07 34.41
C PHE A 130 17.19 -15.70 33.71
N PHE A 131 17.45 -14.60 34.40
CA PHE A 131 17.36 -13.24 33.87
C PHE A 131 18.72 -12.61 33.54
N ASN A 132 19.80 -13.35 33.73
CA ASN A 132 21.16 -12.84 33.46
C ASN A 132 21.58 -13.14 32.00
N VAL A 133 20.71 -12.79 31.06
CA VAL A 133 20.91 -12.88 29.63
C VAL A 133 20.70 -11.52 28.98
N ASP A 134 21.29 -11.31 27.83
CA ASP A 134 21.12 -10.11 27.00
C ASP A 134 20.84 -10.54 25.57
N ASN A 135 19.57 -10.59 25.22
CA ASN A 135 19.12 -11.14 23.94
C ASN A 135 18.89 -10.02 22.90
N ASP A 136 19.60 -10.10 21.77
CA ASP A 136 19.20 -9.43 20.53
C ASP A 136 18.24 -10.36 19.76
N TYR A 137 16.96 -10.22 20.04
CA TYR A 137 15.94 -11.07 19.41
C TYR A 137 15.89 -10.90 17.90
N LEU A 138 16.23 -9.71 17.35
CA LEU A 138 16.26 -9.49 15.93
C LEU A 138 17.36 -10.33 15.25
N ASP A 139 18.56 -10.34 15.82
CA ASP A 139 19.65 -11.21 15.34
C ASP A 139 19.29 -12.69 15.45
N MET A 140 18.63 -13.08 16.55
CA MET A 140 18.28 -14.48 16.78
C MET A 140 17.25 -15.04 15.80
N ILE A 141 16.39 -14.20 15.24
CA ILE A 141 15.35 -14.62 14.27
C ILE A 141 15.73 -14.37 12.81
N THR A 142 16.82 -13.63 12.55
CA THR A 142 17.23 -13.29 11.19
C THR A 142 18.41 -14.10 10.70
N SER A 143 18.47 -14.32 9.41
CA SER A 143 19.57 -15.01 8.74
C SER A 143 19.82 -14.44 7.36
N THR A 144 20.93 -14.80 6.73
CA THR A 144 21.19 -14.46 5.34
C THR A 144 20.22 -15.22 4.43
N ALA A 145 19.35 -14.48 3.76
CA ALA A 145 18.46 -15.00 2.75
C ALA A 145 19.23 -15.49 1.52
N GLN A 146 18.74 -16.55 0.90
CA GLN A 146 19.27 -17.10 -0.35
C GLN A 146 18.15 -17.21 -1.35
N LYS A 147 18.45 -16.82 -2.59
CA LYS A 147 17.49 -16.83 -3.68
C LYS A 147 18.10 -17.44 -4.91
N ASP A 148 17.43 -18.46 -5.44
CA ASP A 148 17.77 -19.14 -6.68
C ASP A 148 16.63 -18.99 -7.69
N GLN A 149 16.97 -18.63 -8.92
CA GLN A 149 16.03 -18.57 -10.02
C GLN A 149 16.63 -19.20 -11.26
N VAL A 150 15.92 -20.15 -11.84
CA VAL A 150 16.25 -20.79 -13.11
C VAL A 150 15.09 -20.58 -14.08
N ASP A 151 15.39 -20.10 -15.26
CA ASP A 151 14.44 -19.94 -16.36
C ASP A 151 14.94 -20.62 -17.61
N ILE A 152 14.13 -21.48 -18.21
CA ILE A 152 14.42 -22.17 -19.46
C ILE A 152 13.34 -21.77 -20.45
N SER A 153 13.73 -21.12 -21.55
CA SER A 153 12.80 -20.72 -22.58
C SER A 153 13.18 -21.26 -23.95
N VAL A 154 12.16 -21.56 -24.73
CA VAL A 154 12.27 -22.01 -26.11
C VAL A 154 11.36 -21.14 -26.97
N GLY A 155 11.91 -20.51 -27.99
CA GLY A 155 11.13 -19.69 -28.93
C GLY A 155 11.57 -19.92 -30.37
N GLY A 156 10.61 -19.89 -31.28
CA GLY A 156 10.86 -20.06 -32.71
C GLY A 156 9.58 -20.02 -33.54
N GLY A 157 9.68 -20.35 -34.79
CA GLY A 157 8.47 -20.46 -35.61
C GLY A 157 8.71 -20.31 -37.10
N THR A 158 7.63 -20.46 -37.82
CA THR A 158 7.48 -20.24 -39.26
C THR A 158 6.58 -19.03 -39.51
N LYS A 159 6.37 -18.66 -40.77
CA LYS A 159 5.34 -17.64 -41.13
C LYS A 159 3.94 -17.97 -40.60
N LYS A 160 3.60 -19.25 -40.49
CA LYS A 160 2.28 -19.70 -40.09
C LYS A 160 2.13 -19.96 -38.60
N LEU A 161 3.16 -20.45 -37.92
CA LEU A 161 3.14 -20.76 -36.50
C LEU A 161 4.36 -20.17 -35.80
N LYS A 162 4.14 -19.35 -34.81
CA LYS A 162 5.18 -18.83 -33.90
C LYS A 162 4.86 -19.27 -32.49
N TYR A 163 5.85 -19.65 -31.73
CA TYR A 163 5.67 -20.12 -30.37
C TYR A 163 6.80 -19.64 -29.45
N PHE A 164 6.45 -19.43 -28.19
CA PHE A 164 7.38 -19.17 -27.09
C PHE A 164 6.88 -19.95 -25.88
N ILE A 165 7.76 -20.71 -25.28
CA ILE A 165 7.50 -21.48 -24.06
C ILE A 165 8.58 -21.11 -23.06
N ASN A 166 8.20 -20.77 -21.84
CA ASN A 166 9.13 -20.55 -20.74
C ASN A 166 8.68 -21.35 -19.51
N THR A 167 9.61 -22.01 -18.86
CA THR A 167 9.41 -22.62 -17.55
C THR A 167 10.43 -22.06 -16.58
N GLY A 168 9.96 -21.49 -15.49
CA GLY A 168 10.80 -20.87 -14.45
C GLY A 168 10.60 -21.53 -13.11
N TYR A 169 11.68 -21.78 -12.40
CA TYR A 169 11.66 -22.17 -11.00
C TYR A 169 12.34 -21.08 -10.17
N TYR A 170 11.69 -20.69 -9.09
CA TYR A 170 12.15 -19.69 -8.14
C TYR A 170 12.07 -20.26 -6.74
N ASN A 171 13.14 -20.12 -5.96
CA ASN A 171 13.20 -20.53 -4.56
C ASN A 171 13.91 -19.45 -3.75
N GLU A 172 13.27 -18.98 -2.68
CA GLU A 172 13.79 -17.95 -1.79
C GLU A 172 13.60 -18.39 -0.34
N LYS A 173 14.68 -18.36 0.42
CA LYS A 173 14.65 -18.39 1.89
C LYS A 173 14.57 -16.94 2.38
N GLY A 174 13.66 -16.63 3.27
CA GLY A 174 13.49 -15.27 3.80
C GLY A 174 14.62 -14.87 4.75
N ILE A 175 14.74 -13.57 5.00
CA ILE A 175 15.65 -13.01 6.02
C ILE A 175 15.20 -13.46 7.42
N ILE A 176 13.90 -13.50 7.68
CA ILE A 176 13.37 -14.10 8.91
C ILE A 176 13.44 -15.61 8.76
N SER A 177 14.07 -16.25 9.74
CA SER A 177 14.23 -17.71 9.77
C SER A 177 12.88 -18.40 9.64
N ASN A 178 12.88 -19.59 9.02
CA ASN A 178 11.68 -20.40 8.78
C ASN A 178 10.62 -19.77 7.86
N THR A 179 10.94 -18.68 7.16
CA THR A 179 10.10 -18.11 6.08
C THR A 179 10.69 -18.42 4.71
N GLY A 180 9.86 -18.41 3.68
CA GLY A 180 10.34 -18.64 2.32
C GLY A 180 9.24 -18.66 1.28
N PHE A 181 9.66 -18.62 0.01
CA PHE A 181 8.75 -18.62 -1.13
C PHE A 181 9.33 -19.48 -2.25
N GLN A 182 8.51 -20.38 -2.79
CA GLN A 182 8.82 -21.18 -3.96
C GLN A 182 7.79 -20.95 -5.05
N ARG A 183 8.23 -20.92 -6.29
CA ARG A 183 7.32 -20.77 -7.43
C ARG A 183 7.83 -21.59 -8.63
N LEU A 184 6.93 -22.38 -9.20
CA LEU A 184 7.08 -22.99 -10.51
C LEU A 184 6.08 -22.32 -11.45
N ASN A 185 6.53 -21.74 -12.55
CA ASN A 185 5.67 -21.12 -13.55
C ASN A 185 5.99 -21.66 -14.93
N THR A 186 4.96 -21.84 -15.74
CA THR A 186 5.08 -22.19 -17.16
C THR A 186 4.22 -21.23 -17.97
N ARG A 187 4.79 -20.64 -19.01
CA ARG A 187 4.11 -19.79 -19.98
C ARG A 187 4.21 -20.39 -21.37
N ILE A 188 3.11 -20.43 -22.10
CA ILE A 188 3.03 -20.88 -23.47
C ILE A 188 2.32 -19.79 -24.28
N ASN A 189 3.04 -19.16 -25.20
CA ASN A 189 2.51 -18.17 -26.12
C ASN A 189 2.64 -18.73 -27.54
N SER A 190 1.53 -18.79 -28.28
CA SER A 190 1.51 -19.23 -29.67
C SER A 190 0.66 -18.30 -30.52
N ASP A 191 1.12 -18.04 -31.74
CA ASP A 191 0.38 -17.31 -32.77
C ASP A 191 0.35 -18.20 -34.01
N TYR A 192 -0.86 -18.52 -34.51
CA TYR A 192 -1.09 -19.40 -35.63
C TYR A 192 -1.93 -18.72 -36.69
N SER A 193 -1.39 -18.58 -37.89
CA SER A 193 -2.03 -18.02 -39.08
C SER A 193 -2.18 -19.11 -40.13
N PRO A 194 -3.25 -19.92 -40.08
CA PRO A 194 -3.47 -21.01 -41.04
C PRO A 194 -3.61 -20.47 -42.46
N THR A 195 -4.20 -19.29 -42.59
CA THR A 195 -4.42 -18.57 -43.85
C THR A 195 -4.11 -17.08 -43.67
N ASP A 196 -4.04 -16.32 -44.77
CA ASP A 196 -3.77 -14.87 -44.70
C ASP A 196 -4.92 -14.05 -44.10
N TRP A 197 -6.13 -14.60 -44.10
CA TRP A 197 -7.33 -13.96 -43.58
C TRP A 197 -7.68 -14.37 -42.15
N MET A 198 -7.04 -15.41 -41.59
CA MET A 198 -7.30 -15.91 -40.24
C MET A 198 -6.05 -15.94 -39.39
N ASN A 199 -6.15 -15.39 -38.19
CA ASN A 199 -5.08 -15.42 -37.18
C ASN A 199 -5.67 -15.83 -35.82
N MET A 200 -5.00 -16.71 -35.11
CA MET A 200 -5.36 -17.18 -33.77
C MET A 200 -4.17 -17.07 -32.88
N GLY A 201 -4.38 -16.72 -31.61
CA GLY A 201 -3.29 -16.70 -30.64
C GLY A 201 -3.72 -17.20 -29.28
N SER A 202 -2.84 -17.93 -28.65
CA SER A 202 -3.03 -18.52 -27.33
C SER A 202 -1.96 -18.01 -26.38
N ARG A 203 -2.36 -17.61 -25.17
CA ARG A 203 -1.48 -17.21 -24.08
C ARG A 203 -1.93 -17.97 -22.84
N ILE A 204 -1.12 -18.92 -22.42
CA ILE A 204 -1.40 -19.77 -21.26
C ILE A 204 -0.31 -19.52 -20.23
N SER A 205 -0.73 -19.26 -18.98
CA SER A 205 0.20 -19.12 -17.86
C SER A 205 -0.30 -19.99 -16.72
N LEU A 206 0.54 -20.92 -16.27
CA LEU A 206 0.29 -21.79 -15.14
C LEU A 206 1.33 -21.50 -14.07
N THR A 207 0.90 -21.29 -12.85
CA THR A 207 1.79 -21.00 -11.73
C THR A 207 1.33 -21.79 -10.50
N TYR A 208 2.26 -22.53 -9.93
CA TYR A 208 2.18 -23.06 -8.58
C TYR A 208 3.16 -22.31 -7.70
N SER A 209 2.74 -21.87 -6.53
CA SER A 209 3.64 -21.31 -5.54
C SER A 209 3.32 -21.80 -4.13
N LYS A 210 4.36 -21.90 -3.32
CA LYS A 210 4.26 -22.20 -1.90
C LYS A 210 4.92 -21.10 -1.11
N LYS A 211 4.15 -20.41 -0.29
CA LYS A 211 4.64 -19.42 0.68
C LYS A 211 4.67 -20.11 2.04
N LYS A 212 5.82 -20.11 2.69
CA LYS A 212 6.00 -20.46 4.10
C LYS A 212 6.22 -19.16 4.84
N GLY A 213 5.36 -18.85 5.79
CA GLY A 213 5.33 -17.54 6.42
C GLY A 213 5.04 -17.59 7.91
N LEU A 214 5.01 -16.43 8.49
CA LEU A 214 4.62 -16.12 9.86
C LEU A 214 3.79 -14.83 9.81
N ASN A 215 3.12 -14.48 10.89
CA ASN A 215 2.62 -13.13 11.04
C ASN A 215 3.79 -12.20 11.37
N GLU A 216 4.46 -11.69 10.34
CA GLU A 216 5.70 -10.90 10.44
C GLU A 216 5.50 -9.64 11.29
N GLY A 217 4.36 -8.96 11.17
CA GLY A 217 4.05 -7.77 11.97
C GLY A 217 3.98 -8.07 13.46
N THR A 218 3.28 -9.13 13.85
CA THR A 218 3.18 -9.56 15.25
C THR A 218 4.53 -10.05 15.78
N LEU A 219 5.30 -10.77 14.97
CA LEU A 219 6.62 -11.25 15.33
C LEU A 219 7.60 -10.10 15.57
N LEU A 220 7.66 -9.13 14.64
CA LEU A 220 8.54 -7.96 14.77
C LEU A 220 8.13 -7.07 15.94
N SER A 221 6.83 -6.90 16.19
CA SER A 221 6.36 -6.22 17.38
C SER A 221 6.84 -6.91 18.66
N ALA A 222 6.73 -8.25 18.73
CA ALA A 222 7.22 -9.01 19.88
C ALA A 222 8.74 -8.86 20.06
N VAL A 223 9.51 -8.90 18.98
CA VAL A 223 10.97 -8.69 18.98
C VAL A 223 11.33 -7.32 19.55
N LEU A 224 10.63 -6.28 19.14
CA LEU A 224 10.94 -4.89 19.53
C LEU A 224 10.51 -4.54 20.95
N THR A 225 9.50 -5.23 21.48
CA THR A 225 8.90 -4.89 22.78
C THR A 225 9.33 -5.81 23.92
N ARG A 226 9.77 -7.05 23.61
CA ARG A 226 10.17 -8.03 24.63
C ARG A 226 11.39 -7.54 25.43
N ARG A 227 11.37 -7.81 26.73
CA ARG A 227 12.49 -7.49 27.63
C ARG A 227 13.75 -8.32 27.26
N PRO A 228 14.91 -7.70 27.03
CA PRO A 228 16.10 -8.40 26.54
C PRO A 228 16.67 -9.40 27.56
N TYR A 229 16.36 -9.25 28.84
CA TYR A 229 16.78 -10.16 29.89
C TYR A 229 15.82 -11.34 30.11
N PHE A 230 14.73 -11.46 29.36
CA PHE A 230 13.90 -12.67 29.42
C PHE A 230 14.57 -13.82 28.67
N ASN A 231 14.82 -14.91 29.38
CA ASN A 231 15.46 -16.06 28.78
C ASN A 231 14.60 -16.65 27.64
N THR A 232 15.28 -17.17 26.63
CA THR A 232 14.66 -17.88 25.51
C THR A 232 14.50 -19.36 25.76
N TYR A 233 15.33 -19.91 26.66
CA TYR A 233 15.37 -21.35 27.02
C TYR A 233 15.28 -21.52 28.51
N TYR A 234 14.63 -22.59 28.94
CA TYR A 234 14.73 -23.09 30.30
C TYR A 234 16.08 -23.76 30.53
N PRO A 235 16.50 -24.00 31.80
CA PRO A 235 17.79 -24.68 32.11
C PRO A 235 17.92 -26.09 31.52
N ASP A 236 16.82 -26.77 31.22
CA ASP A 236 16.78 -28.08 30.58
C ASP A 236 16.94 -28.03 29.04
N GLY A 237 17.08 -26.80 28.47
CA GLY A 237 17.22 -26.57 27.05
C GLY A 237 15.91 -26.50 26.28
N SER A 238 14.76 -26.66 26.94
CA SER A 238 13.45 -26.45 26.31
C SER A 238 13.17 -24.96 26.08
N LEU A 239 12.42 -24.60 25.01
CA LEU A 239 12.08 -23.22 24.71
C LEU A 239 11.03 -22.68 25.68
N VAL A 240 11.27 -21.47 26.19
CA VAL A 240 10.25 -20.69 26.86
C VAL A 240 9.23 -20.24 25.82
N GLY A 241 7.96 -20.48 26.00
CA GLY A 241 6.91 -20.12 25.06
C GLY A 241 6.45 -18.67 25.25
N VAL A 242 5.58 -18.48 26.26
CA VAL A 242 5.12 -17.17 26.72
C VAL A 242 5.64 -16.97 28.13
N PHE A 243 6.11 -15.78 28.42
CA PHE A 243 6.57 -15.42 29.77
C PHE A 243 6.12 -14.00 30.09
N ASN A 244 5.44 -13.81 31.19
CA ASN A 244 4.86 -12.54 31.61
C ASN A 244 4.06 -11.89 30.48
N GLY A 245 3.17 -12.62 29.84
CA GLY A 245 2.35 -12.18 28.73
C GLY A 245 3.10 -11.92 27.41
N GLN A 246 4.45 -12.07 27.39
CA GLN A 246 5.26 -11.80 26.21
C GLN A 246 5.69 -13.10 25.51
N LYS A 247 5.29 -13.23 24.25
CA LYS A 247 5.66 -14.39 23.41
C LYS A 247 7.15 -14.39 23.09
N ASN A 248 7.76 -15.59 23.16
CA ASN A 248 9.14 -15.76 22.73
C ASN A 248 9.23 -15.79 21.20
N PRO A 249 9.94 -14.84 20.56
CA PRO A 249 10.06 -14.78 19.10
C PRO A 249 10.69 -16.04 18.50
N ILE A 250 11.66 -16.65 19.19
CA ILE A 250 12.31 -17.87 18.74
C ILE A 250 11.33 -19.04 18.72
N ALA A 251 10.49 -19.16 19.75
CA ALA A 251 9.46 -20.18 19.79
C ALA A 251 8.40 -19.95 18.69
N GLN A 252 8.03 -18.70 18.43
CA GLN A 252 7.12 -18.37 17.32
C GLN A 252 7.70 -18.81 15.97
N VAL A 253 8.96 -18.49 15.70
CA VAL A 253 9.64 -18.85 14.45
C VAL A 253 9.76 -20.35 14.29
N ASN A 254 10.12 -21.09 15.36
CA ASN A 254 10.42 -22.50 15.27
C ASN A 254 9.18 -23.42 15.25
N TYR A 255 8.13 -23.03 15.96
CA TYR A 255 6.98 -23.92 16.19
C TYR A 255 5.71 -23.53 15.43
N THR A 256 5.58 -22.28 14.94
CA THR A 256 4.43 -21.94 14.09
C THR A 256 4.55 -22.66 12.74
N THR A 257 3.53 -23.42 12.39
CA THR A 257 3.35 -23.91 11.03
C THR A 257 2.40 -22.97 10.31
N ASP A 258 2.84 -22.32 9.23
CA ASP A 258 2.00 -21.46 8.39
C ASP A 258 2.48 -21.53 6.94
N PHE A 259 1.66 -22.07 6.07
CA PHE A 259 1.98 -22.11 4.66
C PHE A 259 0.74 -21.97 3.78
N THR A 260 0.96 -21.40 2.62
CA THR A 260 -0.07 -21.23 1.57
C THR A 260 0.42 -21.87 0.28
N ASP A 261 -0.34 -22.82 -0.23
CA ASP A 261 -0.18 -23.37 -1.56
C ASP A 261 -1.13 -22.59 -2.51
N SER A 262 -0.58 -21.94 -3.53
CA SER A 262 -1.33 -21.14 -4.50
C SER A 262 -1.23 -21.74 -5.89
N TYR A 263 -2.38 -21.88 -6.55
CA TYR A 263 -2.51 -22.35 -7.92
C TYR A 263 -3.15 -21.25 -8.77
N LYS A 264 -2.44 -20.79 -9.80
CA LYS A 264 -2.93 -19.78 -10.74
C LYS A 264 -2.89 -20.33 -12.16
N ALA A 265 -3.99 -20.18 -12.90
CA ALA A 265 -4.06 -20.53 -14.29
C ALA A 265 -4.76 -19.40 -15.06
N ASN A 266 -4.08 -18.85 -16.08
CA ASN A 266 -4.63 -17.83 -16.95
C ASN A 266 -4.64 -18.38 -18.36
N PHE A 267 -5.80 -18.36 -19.00
CA PHE A 267 -6.03 -18.79 -20.38
C PHE A 267 -6.56 -17.63 -21.17
N PHE A 268 -5.81 -17.19 -22.17
CA PHE A 268 -6.26 -16.20 -23.12
C PHE A 268 -6.15 -16.74 -24.52
N GLN A 269 -7.24 -16.65 -25.25
CA GLN A 269 -7.36 -17.07 -26.63
C GLN A 269 -7.95 -15.93 -27.45
N PHE A 270 -7.35 -15.62 -28.58
CA PHE A 270 -7.98 -14.73 -29.56
C PHE A 270 -8.14 -15.38 -30.93
N PHE A 271 -9.17 -14.94 -31.64
CA PHE A 271 -9.46 -15.28 -33.02
C PHE A 271 -9.62 -14.00 -33.82
N GLU A 272 -8.83 -13.79 -34.83
CA GLU A 272 -8.92 -12.61 -35.71
C GLU A 272 -9.25 -13.08 -37.14
N ILE A 273 -10.30 -12.50 -37.74
CA ILE A 273 -10.75 -12.74 -39.12
C ILE A 273 -10.64 -11.41 -39.85
N LYS A 274 -9.90 -11.40 -40.95
CA LYS A 274 -9.78 -10.28 -41.89
C LYS A 274 -10.77 -10.53 -43.04
N PHE A 275 -11.89 -9.84 -43.05
CA PHE A 275 -12.90 -9.94 -44.14
C PHE A 275 -12.34 -9.37 -45.45
N ASN A 276 -11.55 -8.31 -45.33
CA ASN A 276 -10.80 -7.73 -46.43
C ASN A 276 -9.64 -6.87 -45.86
N LYS A 277 -8.89 -6.16 -46.72
CA LYS A 277 -7.74 -5.31 -46.32
C LYS A 277 -8.10 -4.15 -45.41
N TYR A 278 -9.38 -3.84 -45.20
CA TYR A 278 -9.86 -2.74 -44.39
C TYR A 278 -10.64 -3.15 -43.15
N LEU A 279 -11.32 -4.30 -43.20
CA LEU A 279 -12.24 -4.72 -42.16
C LEU A 279 -11.78 -6.01 -41.51
N LYS A 280 -11.64 -6.01 -40.20
CA LYS A 280 -11.31 -7.18 -39.41
C LYS A 280 -12.17 -7.29 -38.16
N PHE A 281 -12.46 -8.52 -37.79
CA PHE A 281 -13.11 -8.87 -36.53
C PHE A 281 -12.14 -9.63 -35.65
N ARG A 282 -12.17 -9.36 -34.35
CA ARG A 282 -11.38 -10.09 -33.37
C ARG A 282 -12.23 -10.42 -32.16
N ALA A 283 -12.26 -11.68 -31.78
CA ALA A 283 -12.86 -12.21 -30.57
C ALA A 283 -11.72 -12.54 -29.56
N ASN A 284 -11.82 -12.04 -28.36
CA ASN A 284 -10.93 -12.34 -27.25
C ASN A 284 -11.70 -13.11 -26.19
N ILE A 285 -11.18 -14.24 -25.74
CA ILE A 285 -11.76 -15.06 -24.66
C ILE A 285 -10.68 -15.22 -23.59
N ASN A 286 -11.01 -14.90 -22.37
CA ASN A 286 -10.13 -15.04 -21.23
C ASN A 286 -10.82 -15.81 -20.12
N ALA A 287 -10.05 -16.66 -19.42
CA ALA A 287 -10.47 -17.33 -18.20
C ALA A 287 -9.29 -17.35 -17.21
N ASN A 288 -9.52 -16.89 -16.00
CA ASN A 288 -8.56 -16.88 -14.92
C ASN A 288 -9.09 -17.71 -13.76
N PHE A 289 -8.20 -18.49 -13.18
CA PHE A 289 -8.48 -19.33 -12.03
C PHE A 289 -7.38 -19.11 -10.99
N TYR A 290 -7.76 -18.87 -9.75
CA TYR A 290 -6.88 -18.68 -8.64
C TYR A 290 -7.41 -19.40 -7.41
N LEU A 291 -6.59 -20.30 -6.83
CA LEU A 291 -6.92 -21.07 -5.64
C LEU A 291 -5.78 -20.97 -4.64
N ASP A 292 -6.05 -20.42 -3.45
CA ASP A 292 -5.18 -20.46 -2.28
C ASP A 292 -5.68 -21.49 -1.27
N LYS A 293 -4.75 -22.28 -0.77
CA LYS A 293 -4.95 -23.20 0.36
C LYS A 293 -3.95 -22.87 1.45
N ARG A 294 -4.39 -22.18 2.49
CA ARG A 294 -3.55 -21.86 3.65
C ARG A 294 -3.86 -22.80 4.80
N LYS A 295 -2.82 -23.28 5.44
CA LYS A 295 -2.88 -24.04 6.68
C LYS A 295 -1.94 -23.41 7.70
N LYS A 296 -2.47 -23.20 8.93
CA LYS A 296 -1.71 -22.64 10.02
C LYS A 296 -1.99 -23.42 11.31
N LEU A 297 -0.94 -23.66 12.08
CA LEU A 297 -1.03 -24.18 13.45
C LEU A 297 -0.19 -23.28 14.35
N GLU A 298 -0.81 -22.73 15.35
CA GLU A 298 -0.18 -22.09 16.50
C GLU A 298 -0.21 -23.06 17.67
N PRO A 299 0.95 -23.64 18.07
CA PRO A 299 0.98 -24.61 19.17
C PRO A 299 0.70 -23.95 20.51
N SER A 300 0.27 -24.75 21.48
CA SER A 300 -0.11 -24.31 22.83
C SER A 300 1.02 -23.53 23.53
N LEU A 301 2.25 -23.84 23.23
CA LEU A 301 3.44 -23.17 23.78
C LEU A 301 3.49 -21.65 23.51
N ILE A 302 2.93 -21.20 22.39
CA ILE A 302 3.05 -19.79 21.93
C ILE A 302 1.73 -19.04 21.89
N THR A 303 0.62 -19.64 22.31
CA THR A 303 -0.69 -18.99 22.23
C THR A 303 -0.99 -18.16 23.47
N ASP A 304 -0.95 -18.76 24.62
CA ASP A 304 -1.26 -18.14 25.89
C ASP A 304 -0.50 -18.82 27.04
N GLU A 305 -0.11 -18.02 28.05
CA GLU A 305 0.65 -18.52 29.19
C GLU A 305 -0.19 -19.39 30.13
N TRP A 306 -1.47 -19.04 30.26
CA TRP A 306 -2.38 -19.63 31.23
C TRP A 306 -3.28 -20.72 30.63
N GLN A 307 -3.83 -20.46 29.45
CA GLN A 307 -4.77 -21.39 28.81
C GLN A 307 -4.07 -22.50 28.01
N LYS A 308 -2.88 -22.22 27.48
CA LYS A 308 -2.06 -23.15 26.67
C LYS A 308 -2.87 -23.87 25.56
N GLN A 309 -3.78 -23.12 24.92
CA GLN A 309 -4.63 -23.64 23.84
C GLN A 309 -3.93 -23.49 22.48
N ASN A 310 -3.78 -24.59 21.78
CA ASN A 310 -3.35 -24.53 20.38
C ASN A 310 -4.51 -24.08 19.45
N LYS A 311 -4.16 -23.47 18.32
CA LYS A 311 -5.12 -23.03 17.30
C LYS A 311 -4.72 -23.51 15.93
N GLY A 312 -5.66 -24.18 15.25
CA GLY A 312 -5.52 -24.61 13.86
C GLY A 312 -6.41 -23.80 12.94
N TYR A 313 -5.88 -23.47 11.75
CA TYR A 313 -6.60 -22.72 10.73
C TYR A 313 -6.49 -23.43 9.40
N SER A 314 -7.60 -23.55 8.69
CA SER A 314 -7.65 -23.95 7.29
C SER A 314 -8.46 -22.92 6.52
N TYR A 315 -7.83 -22.33 5.52
CA TYR A 315 -8.39 -21.29 4.70
C TYR A 315 -8.28 -21.69 3.23
N ASN A 316 -9.42 -21.73 2.52
CA ASN A 316 -9.50 -21.95 1.09
C ASN A 316 -10.10 -20.71 0.44
N TYR A 317 -9.41 -20.14 -0.52
CA TYR A 317 -9.90 -19.01 -1.30
C TYR A 317 -9.85 -19.36 -2.77
N LEU A 318 -11.00 -19.30 -3.41
CA LEU A 318 -11.18 -19.53 -4.85
C LEU A 318 -11.68 -18.24 -5.50
N ASN A 319 -10.94 -17.76 -6.48
CA ASN A 319 -11.36 -16.69 -7.38
C ASN A 319 -11.28 -17.21 -8.82
N TRP A 320 -12.37 -17.18 -9.53
CA TRP A 320 -12.35 -17.42 -10.96
C TRP A 320 -13.16 -16.36 -11.69
N ASN A 321 -12.67 -15.98 -12.83
CA ASN A 321 -13.35 -15.02 -13.70
C ASN A 321 -13.15 -15.37 -15.17
N TRP A 322 -14.09 -14.93 -15.97
CA TRP A 322 -14.00 -15.01 -17.41
C TRP A 322 -14.38 -13.68 -18.05
N MET A 323 -13.82 -13.41 -19.21
CA MET A 323 -14.14 -12.27 -20.06
C MET A 323 -14.22 -12.72 -21.52
N ASN A 324 -15.24 -12.24 -22.22
CA ASN A 324 -15.30 -12.24 -23.68
C ASN A 324 -15.34 -10.79 -24.15
N GLU A 325 -14.57 -10.50 -25.20
CA GLU A 325 -14.54 -9.18 -25.82
C GLU A 325 -14.47 -9.35 -27.35
N ASP A 326 -15.45 -8.78 -28.06
CA ASP A 326 -15.56 -8.84 -29.49
C ASP A 326 -15.39 -7.46 -30.11
N ILE A 327 -14.48 -7.33 -31.07
CA ILE A 327 -14.08 -6.06 -31.66
C ILE A 327 -14.14 -6.12 -33.18
N LEU A 328 -14.89 -5.20 -33.79
CA LEU A 328 -14.90 -4.96 -35.24
C LEU A 328 -14.08 -3.70 -35.54
N THR A 329 -13.07 -3.80 -36.38
CA THR A 329 -12.17 -2.68 -36.74
C THR A 329 -12.21 -2.44 -38.26
N TYR A 330 -12.45 -1.20 -38.65
CA TYR A 330 -12.30 -0.69 -40.00
C TYR A 330 -11.12 0.27 -40.07
N ALA A 331 -10.13 0.03 -40.93
CA ALA A 331 -8.94 0.90 -41.07
C ALA A 331 -8.69 1.18 -42.57
N ARG A 332 -8.54 2.47 -42.91
CA ARG A 332 -8.29 2.86 -44.30
C ARG A 332 -7.36 4.06 -44.39
N LYS A 333 -6.39 3.95 -45.27
CA LYS A 333 -5.52 5.06 -45.66
C LYS A 333 -5.96 5.59 -47.05
N ILE A 334 -6.26 6.88 -47.16
CA ILE A 334 -6.61 7.56 -48.39
C ILE A 334 -5.65 8.75 -48.54
N LYS A 335 -4.66 8.64 -49.43
CA LYS A 335 -3.58 9.63 -49.58
C LYS A 335 -2.90 9.90 -48.21
N ASP A 336 -3.00 11.11 -47.75
CA ASP A 336 -2.42 11.60 -46.48
C ASP A 336 -3.34 11.42 -45.25
N HIS A 337 -4.52 10.85 -45.44
CA HIS A 337 -5.52 10.65 -44.41
C HIS A 337 -5.51 9.18 -43.95
N ASN A 338 -5.22 8.94 -42.66
CA ASN A 338 -5.36 7.64 -42.03
C ASN A 338 -6.57 7.68 -41.09
N PHE A 339 -7.51 6.78 -41.31
CA PHE A 339 -8.74 6.66 -40.52
C PHE A 339 -8.88 5.25 -39.98
N THR A 340 -9.16 5.12 -38.68
CA THR A 340 -9.50 3.84 -38.06
C THR A 340 -10.72 4.04 -37.17
N ALA A 341 -11.74 3.21 -37.38
CA ALA A 341 -12.94 3.12 -36.54
C ALA A 341 -13.02 1.72 -35.94
N MET A 342 -13.39 1.63 -34.68
CA MET A 342 -13.53 0.41 -33.95
C MET A 342 -14.80 0.44 -33.12
N VAL A 343 -15.55 -0.66 -33.11
CA VAL A 343 -16.70 -0.89 -32.21
C VAL A 343 -16.47 -2.21 -31.51
N GLY A 344 -16.73 -2.28 -30.21
CA GLY A 344 -16.57 -3.48 -29.43
C GLY A 344 -17.64 -3.65 -28.35
N VAL A 345 -17.83 -4.90 -27.96
CA VAL A 345 -18.65 -5.30 -26.82
C VAL A 345 -17.83 -6.20 -25.92
N SER A 346 -18.06 -6.14 -24.61
CA SER A 346 -17.45 -7.08 -23.68
C SER A 346 -18.42 -7.52 -22.59
N ALA A 347 -18.24 -8.74 -22.10
CA ALA A 347 -18.93 -9.28 -20.94
C ALA A 347 -17.89 -9.95 -20.03
N GLN A 348 -18.03 -9.73 -18.74
CA GLN A 348 -17.09 -10.24 -17.73
C GLN A 348 -17.87 -10.64 -16.48
N GLN A 349 -17.43 -11.70 -15.81
CA GLN A 349 -17.97 -12.16 -14.53
C GLN A 349 -16.85 -12.63 -13.63
N TRP A 350 -16.98 -12.33 -12.34
CA TRP A 350 -16.11 -12.79 -11.26
C TRP A 350 -16.92 -13.57 -10.24
N ARG A 351 -16.30 -14.59 -9.66
CA ARG A 351 -16.82 -15.36 -8.55
C ARG A 351 -15.73 -15.61 -7.53
N TYR A 352 -16.03 -15.25 -6.31
CA TYR A 352 -15.15 -15.40 -5.15
C TYR A 352 -15.81 -16.34 -4.16
N GLU A 353 -15.09 -17.35 -3.72
CA GLU A 353 -15.49 -18.27 -2.67
C GLU A 353 -14.40 -18.30 -1.61
N ASN A 354 -14.79 -18.21 -0.36
CA ASN A 354 -13.89 -18.28 0.76
C ASN A 354 -14.46 -19.22 1.81
N GLU A 355 -13.65 -20.14 2.29
CA GLU A 355 -13.96 -21.03 3.40
C GLU A 355 -12.87 -20.92 4.45
N THR A 356 -13.27 -20.66 5.68
CA THR A 356 -12.39 -20.56 6.83
C THR A 356 -12.87 -21.52 7.91
N PHE A 357 -11.98 -22.38 8.36
CA PHE A 357 -12.19 -23.26 9.51
C PHE A 357 -11.16 -22.93 10.57
N VAL A 358 -11.61 -22.70 11.78
CA VAL A 358 -10.76 -22.45 12.93
C VAL A 358 -11.09 -23.45 14.01
N GLY A 359 -10.08 -24.12 14.52
CA GLY A 359 -10.22 -25.06 15.62
C GLY A 359 -9.27 -24.71 16.76
N ILE A 360 -9.68 -24.98 17.96
CA ILE A 360 -8.93 -24.68 19.18
C ILE A 360 -8.79 -25.95 20.03
N ASN A 361 -7.77 -25.98 20.88
CA ASN A 361 -7.59 -26.98 21.92
C ASN A 361 -7.57 -28.44 21.41
N SER A 362 -6.76 -28.69 20.36
CA SER A 362 -6.44 -30.06 19.93
C SER A 362 -5.58 -30.78 20.98
N SER A 363 -5.68 -32.09 21.05
CA SER A 363 -4.85 -32.92 21.93
C SER A 363 -3.36 -32.97 21.53
N THR A 364 -2.99 -32.37 20.42
CA THR A 364 -1.61 -32.38 19.89
C THR A 364 -1.24 -31.08 19.19
N ASP A 365 0.01 -30.67 19.35
CA ASP A 365 0.63 -29.52 18.67
C ASP A 365 1.29 -29.86 17.32
N PHE A 366 1.14 -31.10 16.83
CA PHE A 366 1.85 -31.56 15.62
C PHE A 366 0.96 -31.75 14.41
N ILE A 367 -0.37 -31.86 14.59
CA ILE A 367 -1.32 -32.09 13.50
C ILE A 367 -2.05 -30.81 13.16
N TYR A 368 -1.78 -30.26 11.98
CA TYR A 368 -2.37 -29.01 11.48
C TYR A 368 -3.61 -29.23 10.61
N THR A 369 -4.11 -30.46 10.46
CA THR A 369 -5.34 -30.72 9.72
C THR A 369 -6.54 -30.61 10.63
N MET A 370 -7.68 -30.14 10.09
CA MET A 370 -8.85 -29.79 10.88
C MET A 370 -9.50 -30.95 11.60
N ASN A 371 -9.25 -32.20 11.20
CA ASN A 371 -9.72 -33.39 11.92
C ASN A 371 -9.14 -33.49 13.34
N ALA A 372 -7.96 -32.93 13.61
CA ALA A 372 -7.39 -32.86 14.96
C ALA A 372 -8.18 -31.92 15.89
N PHE A 373 -8.99 -31.04 15.32
CA PHE A 373 -9.81 -30.04 16.02
C PHE A 373 -11.32 -30.32 15.92
N ALA A 374 -11.71 -31.48 15.41
CA ALA A 374 -13.11 -31.78 15.09
C ALA A 374 -14.07 -31.64 16.29
N ALA A 375 -13.58 -31.88 17.51
CA ALA A 375 -14.37 -31.74 18.73
C ALA A 375 -14.54 -30.29 19.22
N ASN A 376 -13.65 -29.36 18.76
CA ASN A 376 -13.56 -28.00 19.29
C ASN A 376 -13.37 -26.98 18.15
N LEU A 377 -14.36 -26.91 17.25
CA LEU A 377 -14.39 -25.84 16.23
C LEU A 377 -14.77 -24.51 16.88
N ASP A 378 -14.02 -23.47 16.58
CA ASP A 378 -14.40 -22.10 16.89
C ASP A 378 -15.44 -21.63 15.87
N LEU A 379 -16.71 -21.80 16.18
CA LEU A 379 -17.82 -21.44 15.29
C LEU A 379 -17.91 -19.93 15.03
N SER A 380 -17.38 -19.10 15.91
CA SER A 380 -17.37 -17.65 15.73
C SER A 380 -16.41 -17.20 14.62
N SER A 381 -15.36 -17.97 14.41
CA SER A 381 -14.30 -17.71 13.41
C SER A 381 -14.38 -18.66 12.20
N THR A 382 -15.30 -19.66 12.22
CA THR A 382 -15.52 -20.60 11.14
C THR A 382 -16.67 -20.12 10.26
N GLY A 383 -16.48 -20.13 8.93
CA GLY A 383 -17.53 -19.70 8.02
C GLY A 383 -17.15 -19.81 6.56
N SER A 384 -18.11 -19.54 5.69
CA SER A 384 -17.90 -19.47 4.26
C SER A 384 -18.60 -18.26 3.66
N THR A 385 -18.02 -17.72 2.58
CA THR A 385 -18.62 -16.63 1.83
C THR A 385 -18.60 -16.93 0.34
N LEU A 386 -19.66 -16.51 -0.35
CA LEU A 386 -19.77 -16.54 -1.80
C LEU A 386 -20.16 -15.15 -2.29
N SER A 387 -19.38 -14.63 -3.22
CA SER A 387 -19.61 -13.31 -3.79
C SER A 387 -19.40 -13.33 -5.31
N ASN A 388 -20.31 -12.70 -6.03
CA ASN A 388 -20.26 -12.61 -7.49
C ASN A 388 -20.45 -11.16 -7.92
N HIS A 389 -19.77 -10.76 -8.98
CA HIS A 389 -20.17 -9.57 -9.72
C HIS A 389 -19.94 -9.74 -11.22
N SER A 390 -20.61 -8.91 -12.01
CA SER A 390 -20.52 -8.95 -13.46
C SER A 390 -20.49 -7.54 -14.05
N MET A 391 -19.85 -7.42 -15.20
CA MET A 391 -19.76 -6.19 -15.98
C MET A 391 -20.05 -6.48 -17.45
N ALA A 392 -20.77 -5.56 -18.09
CA ALA A 392 -20.99 -5.58 -19.53
C ALA A 392 -20.67 -4.20 -20.11
N SER A 393 -20.09 -4.16 -21.31
CA SER A 393 -19.65 -2.90 -21.90
C SER A 393 -19.91 -2.86 -23.40
N ILE A 394 -20.17 -1.65 -23.90
CA ILE A 394 -20.14 -1.34 -25.31
C ILE A 394 -19.25 -0.12 -25.52
N PHE A 395 -18.38 -0.15 -26.52
CA PHE A 395 -17.46 0.93 -26.78
C PHE A 395 -17.20 1.16 -28.27
N ALA A 396 -16.88 2.41 -28.60
CA ALA A 396 -16.48 2.81 -29.94
C ALA A 396 -15.27 3.73 -29.86
N ARG A 397 -14.37 3.62 -30.82
CA ARG A 397 -13.17 4.45 -30.95
C ARG A 397 -12.99 4.87 -32.40
N VAL A 398 -12.63 6.13 -32.59
CA VAL A 398 -12.24 6.69 -33.87
C VAL A 398 -10.86 7.33 -33.71
N THR A 399 -9.91 6.95 -34.57
CA THR A 399 -8.64 7.63 -34.69
C THR A 399 -8.50 8.19 -36.10
N TYR A 400 -7.99 9.41 -36.18
CA TYR A 400 -7.73 10.09 -37.43
C TYR A 400 -6.36 10.76 -37.39
N ASP A 401 -5.64 10.61 -38.47
CA ASP A 401 -4.31 11.18 -38.65
C ASP A 401 -4.23 11.83 -40.06
N TYR A 402 -3.84 13.10 -40.10
CA TYR A 402 -3.55 13.79 -41.37
C TYR A 402 -2.05 14.09 -41.45
N LYS A 403 -1.39 13.44 -42.41
CA LYS A 403 0.05 13.56 -42.72
C LYS A 403 0.95 13.21 -41.55
N GLY A 404 0.50 12.43 -40.55
CA GLY A 404 1.25 12.21 -39.30
C GLY A 404 1.43 13.45 -38.45
N ARG A 405 0.73 14.57 -38.78
CA ARG A 405 0.94 15.88 -38.20
C ARG A 405 -0.18 16.29 -37.27
N TYR A 406 -1.41 16.09 -37.68
CA TYR A 406 -2.62 16.35 -36.91
C TYR A 406 -3.26 15.03 -36.53
N LEU A 407 -3.32 14.78 -35.24
CA LEU A 407 -3.77 13.53 -34.67
C LEU A 407 -5.04 13.75 -33.87
N LEU A 408 -6.03 12.90 -34.04
CA LEU A 408 -7.28 12.89 -33.27
C LEU A 408 -7.58 11.47 -32.81
N ASN A 409 -7.96 11.32 -31.56
CA ASN A 409 -8.53 10.07 -31.02
C ASN A 409 -9.76 10.42 -30.18
N ALA A 410 -10.87 9.76 -30.45
CA ALA A 410 -12.12 9.92 -29.73
C ALA A 410 -12.64 8.54 -29.33
N ILE A 411 -13.06 8.38 -28.10
CA ILE A 411 -13.60 7.15 -27.52
C ILE A 411 -14.91 7.48 -26.82
N MET A 412 -15.90 6.61 -27.01
CA MET A 412 -17.11 6.56 -26.21
C MET A 412 -17.26 5.15 -25.67
N ARG A 413 -17.37 5.01 -24.34
CA ARG A 413 -17.59 3.75 -23.67
C ARG A 413 -18.76 3.86 -22.71
N ARG A 414 -19.57 2.80 -22.67
CA ARG A 414 -20.67 2.63 -21.73
C ARG A 414 -20.49 1.31 -21.00
N ASP A 415 -20.31 1.37 -19.68
CA ASP A 415 -20.11 0.22 -18.82
C ASP A 415 -21.29 0.06 -17.88
N GLY A 416 -21.73 -1.21 -17.68
CA GLY A 416 -22.75 -1.56 -16.71
C GLY A 416 -22.22 -2.57 -15.70
N SER A 417 -22.35 -2.26 -14.40
CA SER A 417 -21.89 -3.11 -13.30
C SER A 417 -23.04 -3.61 -12.44
N SER A 418 -22.96 -4.87 -12.01
CA SER A 418 -23.91 -5.46 -11.07
C SER A 418 -23.75 -4.95 -9.62
N ARG A 419 -22.71 -4.16 -9.33
CA ARG A 419 -22.50 -3.53 -8.03
C ARG A 419 -23.46 -2.38 -7.74
N PHE A 420 -24.13 -1.87 -8.77
CA PHE A 420 -25.08 -0.78 -8.67
C PHE A 420 -26.52 -1.24 -8.91
N ALA A 421 -27.48 -0.53 -8.32
CA ALA A 421 -28.91 -0.76 -8.53
C ALA A 421 -29.32 -0.49 -10.00
N LYS A 422 -30.50 -0.98 -10.37
CA LYS A 422 -30.97 -1.01 -11.77
C LYS A 422 -30.85 0.35 -12.50
N GLU A 423 -31.19 1.44 -11.82
CA GLU A 423 -31.23 2.79 -12.44
C GLU A 423 -29.84 3.40 -12.64
N ASN A 424 -28.87 3.07 -11.78
CA ASN A 424 -27.51 3.61 -11.81
C ASN A 424 -26.46 2.59 -12.31
N LYS A 425 -26.91 1.47 -12.83
CA LYS A 425 -26.06 0.38 -13.30
C LYS A 425 -25.09 0.81 -14.40
N TRP A 426 -25.52 1.71 -15.29
CA TRP A 426 -24.80 2.10 -16.49
C TRP A 426 -24.15 3.47 -16.37
N GLY A 427 -22.82 3.56 -16.56
CA GLY A 427 -22.06 4.80 -16.68
C GLY A 427 -21.62 5.05 -18.13
N ASN A 428 -21.44 6.33 -18.50
CA ASN A 428 -20.97 6.76 -19.82
C ASN A 428 -19.62 7.49 -19.69
N PHE A 429 -18.62 7.07 -20.43
CA PHE A 429 -17.24 7.51 -20.29
C PHE A 429 -16.66 7.97 -21.63
N PRO A 430 -16.95 9.23 -22.06
CA PRO A 430 -16.38 9.81 -23.26
C PRO A 430 -14.95 10.28 -23.02
N SER A 431 -14.11 10.22 -24.08
CA SER A 431 -12.79 10.85 -24.07
C SER A 431 -12.37 11.30 -25.46
N VAL A 432 -11.57 12.36 -25.51
CA VAL A 432 -11.00 12.90 -26.73
C VAL A 432 -9.56 13.33 -26.49
N SER A 433 -8.68 13.08 -27.48
CA SER A 433 -7.32 13.62 -27.48
C SER A 433 -6.94 14.14 -28.86
N VAL A 434 -6.17 15.22 -28.87
CA VAL A 434 -5.60 15.83 -30.05
C VAL A 434 -4.10 15.94 -29.92
N GLY A 435 -3.40 15.76 -31.03
CA GLY A 435 -1.96 15.92 -31.10
C GLY A 435 -1.56 16.74 -32.32
N TRP A 436 -0.63 17.66 -32.13
CA TRP A 436 -0.06 18.45 -33.18
C TRP A 436 1.45 18.31 -33.19
N ARG A 437 1.97 17.67 -34.27
CA ARG A 437 3.40 17.59 -34.52
C ARG A 437 3.87 18.87 -35.21
N PHE A 438 4.13 19.90 -34.42
CA PHE A 438 4.48 21.22 -34.93
C PHE A 438 5.86 21.25 -35.60
N SER A 439 6.77 20.33 -35.23
CA SER A 439 8.08 20.20 -35.86
C SER A 439 8.02 19.91 -37.38
N ASP A 440 6.88 19.36 -37.87
CA ASP A 440 6.70 19.05 -39.30
C ASP A 440 6.06 20.20 -40.07
N GLU A 441 5.78 21.32 -39.41
CA GLU A 441 5.26 22.50 -40.07
C GLU A 441 6.30 23.24 -40.89
N LYS A 442 5.83 23.96 -41.93
CA LYS A 442 6.73 24.70 -42.83
C LYS A 442 7.53 25.77 -42.11
N PHE A 443 6.95 26.43 -41.12
CA PHE A 443 7.62 27.46 -40.33
C PHE A 443 8.70 26.90 -39.38
N MET A 444 8.69 25.58 -39.09
CA MET A 444 9.68 24.92 -38.24
C MET A 444 10.84 24.28 -39.02
N LYS A 445 10.94 24.51 -40.33
CA LYS A 445 12.06 23.95 -41.14
C LYS A 445 13.44 24.35 -40.66
N PHE A 446 13.59 25.54 -40.08
CA PHE A 446 14.84 26.02 -39.52
C PHE A 446 15.33 25.19 -38.32
N SER A 447 14.41 24.63 -37.55
CA SER A 447 14.71 23.87 -36.34
C SER A 447 15.10 22.42 -36.60
N LYS A 448 14.88 21.88 -37.78
CA LYS A 448 15.20 20.48 -38.16
C LYS A 448 16.64 20.04 -37.89
N LYS A 449 17.60 21.00 -37.79
CA LYS A 449 18.99 20.73 -37.45
C LYS A 449 19.20 20.31 -36.00
N PHE A 450 18.30 20.72 -35.09
CA PHE A 450 18.41 20.45 -33.67
C PHE A 450 17.14 19.83 -33.08
N LEU A 451 15.95 20.22 -33.50
CA LEU A 451 14.67 19.66 -33.10
C LEU A 451 14.14 18.71 -34.18
N GLU A 452 14.24 17.43 -33.95
CA GLU A 452 13.84 16.37 -34.87
C GLU A 452 12.33 16.15 -34.83
N ASP A 453 11.79 16.03 -33.62
CA ASP A 453 10.36 15.87 -33.37
C ASP A 453 9.90 16.77 -32.21
N GLY A 454 8.85 17.50 -32.45
CA GLY A 454 8.18 18.34 -31.47
C GLY A 454 6.67 18.19 -31.60
N LYS A 455 6.04 17.72 -30.54
CA LYS A 455 4.62 17.46 -30.51
C LYS A 455 3.97 18.04 -29.25
N ILE A 456 2.87 18.76 -29.42
CA ILE A 456 1.96 19.16 -28.36
C ILE A 456 0.75 18.21 -28.40
N ARG A 457 0.31 17.79 -27.23
CA ARG A 457 -0.87 16.93 -27.08
C ARG A 457 -1.77 17.47 -25.99
N ALA A 458 -3.08 17.42 -26.22
CA ALA A 458 -4.08 17.76 -25.22
C ALA A 458 -5.13 16.64 -25.19
N SER A 459 -5.62 16.32 -24.01
CA SER A 459 -6.69 15.34 -23.85
C SER A 459 -7.64 15.72 -22.74
N PHE A 460 -8.89 15.33 -22.92
CA PHE A 460 -9.93 15.38 -21.91
C PHE A 460 -10.71 14.07 -21.93
N GLY A 461 -11.02 13.53 -20.76
CA GLY A 461 -11.82 12.32 -20.68
C GLY A 461 -12.46 12.14 -19.32
N ILE A 462 -13.51 11.34 -19.30
CA ILE A 462 -14.21 10.91 -18.10
C ILE A 462 -13.96 9.41 -17.95
N THR A 463 -13.56 8.99 -16.77
CA THR A 463 -13.42 7.59 -16.38
C THR A 463 -14.25 7.32 -15.15
N GLY A 464 -14.75 6.09 -15.00
CA GLY A 464 -15.51 5.67 -13.83
C GLY A 464 -14.69 4.92 -12.81
N ASN A 465 -15.25 4.70 -11.63
CA ASN A 465 -14.76 3.75 -10.65
C ASN A 465 -15.96 3.06 -9.99
N GLU A 466 -15.90 1.72 -9.89
CA GLU A 466 -16.92 0.89 -9.24
C GLU A 466 -16.44 0.32 -7.90
N ALA A 467 -15.46 0.96 -7.25
CA ALA A 467 -14.80 0.46 -6.04
C ALA A 467 -15.71 0.49 -4.81
N ILE A 468 -16.79 -0.28 -4.87
CA ILE A 468 -17.66 -0.64 -3.74
C ILE A 468 -17.75 -2.15 -3.61
N GLY A 469 -18.13 -2.63 -2.43
CA GLY A 469 -18.38 -4.04 -2.20
C GLY A 469 -19.52 -4.57 -3.07
N ASN A 470 -19.45 -5.85 -3.39
CA ASN A 470 -20.56 -6.52 -4.04
C ASN A 470 -21.79 -6.44 -3.12
N TYR A 471 -22.94 -6.07 -3.69
CA TYR A 471 -24.22 -5.96 -2.98
C TYR A 471 -24.31 -4.79 -1.97
N ASP A 472 -23.42 -3.79 -1.96
CA ASP A 472 -23.48 -2.65 -1.04
C ASP A 472 -24.74 -1.79 -1.19
N TYR A 473 -25.39 -1.85 -2.36
CA TYR A 473 -26.63 -1.13 -2.63
C TYR A 473 -27.87 -1.76 -2.01
N ILE A 474 -27.79 -3.02 -1.50
CA ILE A 474 -28.94 -3.73 -0.91
C ILE A 474 -28.81 -3.85 0.61
N TYR A 475 -29.95 -4.01 1.27
CA TYR A 475 -30.00 -4.35 2.70
C TYR A 475 -29.39 -5.73 2.93
N SER A 476 -28.61 -5.88 3.99
CA SER A 476 -28.09 -7.19 4.38
C SER A 476 -28.50 -7.57 5.81
N TYR A 477 -28.59 -8.87 6.03
CA TYR A 477 -29.03 -9.46 7.28
C TYR A 477 -28.04 -10.54 7.71
N SER A 478 -27.82 -10.69 9.00
CA SER A 478 -27.07 -11.81 9.58
C SER A 478 -28.02 -12.80 10.24
N PRO A 479 -27.92 -14.08 9.87
CA PRO A 479 -28.66 -15.15 10.54
C PRO A 479 -27.96 -15.68 11.79
N ASN A 480 -26.82 -15.13 12.17
CA ASN A 480 -25.97 -15.61 13.27
C ASN A 480 -26.32 -14.99 14.64
N SER A 481 -27.53 -14.53 14.80
CA SER A 481 -27.99 -13.95 16.06
C SER A 481 -28.81 -14.96 16.82
N ILE A 482 -28.62 -15.02 18.15
CA ILE A 482 -29.37 -15.91 19.02
C ILE A 482 -30.20 -15.02 19.95
N TYR A 483 -31.50 -15.25 19.96
CA TYR A 483 -32.44 -14.66 20.90
C TYR A 483 -33.17 -15.79 21.67
N ASP A 484 -32.99 -15.82 22.97
CA ASP A 484 -33.57 -16.82 23.87
C ASP A 484 -33.30 -18.29 23.40
N GLY A 485 -32.06 -18.56 22.98
CA GLY A 485 -31.63 -19.88 22.50
C GLY A 485 -32.12 -20.25 21.09
N VAL A 486 -32.84 -19.38 20.40
CA VAL A 486 -33.35 -19.60 19.03
C VAL A 486 -32.61 -18.73 18.06
N GLY A 487 -32.26 -19.29 16.90
CA GLY A 487 -31.60 -18.54 15.81
C GLY A 487 -32.50 -17.39 15.32
N GLY A 488 -31.97 -16.19 15.34
CA GLY A 488 -32.64 -14.97 14.90
C GLY A 488 -31.89 -14.34 13.71
N VAL A 489 -32.52 -13.39 13.05
CA VAL A 489 -31.97 -12.63 11.93
C VAL A 489 -31.97 -11.15 12.30
N ILE A 490 -30.79 -10.50 12.23
CA ILE A 490 -30.66 -9.05 12.45
C ILE A 490 -30.21 -8.34 11.19
N PRO A 491 -30.68 -7.12 10.92
CA PRO A 491 -30.16 -6.29 9.86
C PRO A 491 -28.72 -5.85 10.21
N THR A 492 -27.80 -5.97 9.25
CA THR A 492 -26.37 -5.64 9.44
C THR A 492 -25.92 -4.45 8.61
N ARG A 493 -26.68 -4.11 7.56
CA ARG A 493 -26.38 -2.98 6.69
C ARG A 493 -27.63 -2.38 6.09
N ILE A 494 -27.68 -1.05 6.06
CA ILE A 494 -28.66 -0.30 5.28
C ILE A 494 -28.18 -0.25 3.82
N GLY A 495 -29.02 -0.74 2.90
CA GLY A 495 -28.81 -0.58 1.48
C GLY A 495 -29.16 0.83 1.01
N LYS A 496 -28.57 1.25 -0.11
CA LYS A 496 -28.88 2.51 -0.78
C LYS A 496 -28.96 2.27 -2.28
N ASP A 497 -30.16 2.24 -2.81
CA ASP A 497 -30.45 1.90 -4.22
C ASP A 497 -30.08 3.02 -5.20
N ASN A 498 -29.78 4.22 -4.72
CA ASN A 498 -29.31 5.32 -5.57
C ASN A 498 -27.78 5.46 -5.63
N LEU A 499 -27.01 4.49 -5.16
CA LEU A 499 -25.56 4.45 -5.36
C LEU A 499 -25.21 4.44 -6.85
N LYS A 500 -24.23 5.26 -7.23
CA LYS A 500 -23.78 5.44 -8.62
C LYS A 500 -22.26 5.44 -8.71
N TRP A 501 -21.75 5.38 -9.93
CA TRP A 501 -20.35 5.44 -10.25
C TRP A 501 -19.66 6.67 -9.66
N GLU A 502 -18.41 6.53 -9.18
CA GLU A 502 -17.52 7.67 -9.05
C GLU A 502 -17.07 8.07 -10.45
N GLU A 503 -17.07 9.37 -10.74
CA GLU A 503 -16.67 9.91 -12.04
C GLU A 503 -15.41 10.77 -11.89
N THR A 504 -14.34 10.41 -12.60
CA THR A 504 -13.11 11.21 -12.67
C THR A 504 -13.02 11.91 -14.01
N LYS A 505 -13.09 13.23 -13.99
CA LYS A 505 -12.85 14.12 -15.13
C LYS A 505 -11.39 14.51 -15.16
N GLN A 506 -10.70 14.26 -16.25
CA GLN A 506 -9.27 14.54 -16.36
C GLN A 506 -8.95 15.34 -17.60
N PHE A 507 -8.27 16.46 -17.42
CA PHE A 507 -7.60 17.23 -18.46
C PHE A 507 -6.10 16.96 -18.39
N ASN A 508 -5.46 16.83 -19.57
CA ASN A 508 -4.02 16.65 -19.68
C ASN A 508 -3.46 17.48 -20.84
N LEU A 509 -2.32 18.16 -20.62
CA LEU A 509 -1.56 18.88 -21.62
C LEU A 509 -0.13 18.34 -21.61
N GLY A 510 0.37 17.90 -22.76
CA GLY A 510 1.69 17.30 -22.88
C GLY A 510 2.53 17.91 -23.99
N LEU A 511 3.83 17.90 -23.78
CA LEU A 511 4.86 18.32 -24.73
C LEU A 511 5.92 17.24 -24.86
N ASP A 512 6.14 16.76 -26.08
CA ASP A 512 7.18 15.78 -26.40
C ASP A 512 8.18 16.43 -27.36
N LEU A 513 9.47 16.39 -27.01
CA LEU A 513 10.56 16.98 -27.78
C LEU A 513 11.71 16.01 -27.97
N ASN A 514 12.20 15.84 -29.20
CA ASN A 514 13.37 15.06 -29.53
C ASN A 514 14.41 15.92 -30.26
N PHE A 515 15.61 15.94 -29.70
CA PHE A 515 16.71 16.76 -30.21
C PHE A 515 17.90 15.91 -30.69
N TRP A 516 18.60 16.38 -31.72
CA TRP A 516 19.88 15.88 -32.19
C TRP A 516 19.91 14.37 -32.47
N ASN A 517 19.03 13.89 -33.36
CA ASN A 517 18.83 12.47 -33.67
C ASN A 517 18.52 11.63 -32.43
N SER A 518 17.55 12.13 -31.68
CA SER A 518 17.05 11.51 -30.41
C SER A 518 18.14 11.34 -29.34
N ARG A 519 19.19 12.21 -29.37
CA ARG A 519 20.19 12.23 -28.30
C ARG A 519 19.64 12.85 -27.01
N LEU A 520 18.66 13.72 -27.12
CA LEU A 520 17.97 14.30 -25.97
C LEU A 520 16.46 14.21 -26.22
N THR A 521 15.76 13.54 -25.33
CA THR A 521 14.29 13.46 -25.30
C THR A 521 13.78 14.14 -24.04
N ILE A 522 12.81 15.05 -24.20
CA ILE A 522 12.13 15.73 -23.10
C ILE A 522 10.63 15.48 -23.24
N THR A 523 10.02 15.00 -22.19
CA THR A 523 8.56 14.87 -22.07
C THR A 523 8.11 15.66 -20.85
N ALA A 524 7.13 16.53 -21.02
CA ALA A 524 6.53 17.31 -19.96
C ALA A 524 5.01 17.19 -20.01
N ASP A 525 4.38 16.92 -18.89
CA ASP A 525 2.95 16.77 -18.73
C ASP A 525 2.43 17.67 -17.60
N TYR A 526 1.32 18.35 -17.82
CA TYR A 526 0.47 18.93 -16.80
C TYR A 526 -0.87 18.22 -16.80
N TYR A 527 -1.42 17.95 -15.62
CA TYR A 527 -2.73 17.31 -15.48
C TYR A 527 -3.58 17.96 -14.39
N ASP A 528 -4.89 17.94 -14.59
CA ASP A 528 -5.92 18.26 -13.61
C ASP A 528 -6.96 17.15 -13.62
N LYS A 529 -7.07 16.44 -12.48
CA LYS A 529 -8.03 15.36 -12.23
C LYS A 529 -9.02 15.83 -11.18
N TYR A 530 -10.28 15.73 -11.47
CA TYR A 530 -11.36 16.01 -10.53
C TYR A 530 -12.29 14.82 -10.44
N THR A 531 -12.44 14.26 -9.25
CA THR A 531 -13.32 13.12 -8.98
C THR A 531 -14.54 13.58 -8.21
N ASP A 532 -15.70 13.25 -8.74
CA ASP A 532 -17.02 13.58 -8.22
C ASP A 532 -17.73 12.31 -7.77
N GLY A 533 -18.61 12.43 -6.77
CA GLY A 533 -19.41 11.33 -6.29
C GLY A 533 -18.60 10.22 -5.60
N LEU A 534 -17.55 10.61 -4.85
CA LEU A 534 -16.74 9.67 -4.09
C LEU A 534 -17.57 8.77 -3.19
N LEU A 535 -17.31 7.48 -3.24
CA LEU A 535 -18.00 6.46 -2.44
C LEU A 535 -17.34 6.35 -1.06
N ALA A 536 -18.07 6.76 -0.02
CA ALA A 536 -17.61 6.76 1.35
C ALA A 536 -18.65 6.23 2.31
N ASN A 537 -18.20 5.87 3.50
CA ASN A 537 -19.05 5.49 4.62
C ASN A 537 -19.56 6.78 5.30
N TYR A 538 -20.84 7.05 5.19
CA TYR A 538 -21.50 8.11 5.94
C TYR A 538 -21.90 7.58 7.32
N GLN A 539 -21.37 8.17 8.37
CA GLN A 539 -21.68 7.78 9.73
C GLN A 539 -23.13 8.10 10.09
N LEU A 540 -23.81 7.16 10.67
CA LEU A 540 -25.21 7.31 11.10
C LEU A 540 -25.29 7.55 12.60
N PRO A 541 -26.35 8.27 13.08
CA PRO A 541 -26.63 8.37 14.50
C PRO A 541 -26.79 6.99 15.12
N LYS A 542 -26.30 6.81 16.36
CA LYS A 542 -26.36 5.51 17.08
C LYS A 542 -27.77 4.98 17.22
N GLU A 543 -28.77 5.85 17.29
CA GLU A 543 -30.19 5.54 17.38
C GLU A 543 -30.72 4.80 16.15
N SER A 544 -30.02 4.89 15.02
CA SER A 544 -30.37 4.14 13.80
C SER A 544 -30.14 2.63 13.95
N GLY A 545 -29.30 2.22 14.90
CA GLY A 545 -28.85 0.83 15.07
C GLY A 545 -27.77 0.41 14.07
N PHE A 546 -27.25 1.34 13.24
CA PHE A 546 -26.21 1.08 12.25
C PHE A 546 -25.07 2.07 12.42
N ALA A 547 -23.84 1.59 12.19
CA ALA A 547 -22.68 2.44 12.31
C ALA A 547 -22.54 3.43 11.12
N TYR A 548 -22.80 2.95 9.91
CA TYR A 548 -22.65 3.76 8.68
C TYR A 548 -23.55 3.25 7.55
N MET A 549 -23.73 4.10 6.56
CA MET A 549 -24.35 3.80 5.28
C MET A 549 -23.40 4.21 4.15
N LYS A 550 -23.21 3.34 3.13
CA LYS A 550 -22.42 3.71 1.96
C LYS A 550 -23.17 4.71 1.06
N THR A 551 -22.51 5.78 0.63
CA THR A 551 -23.14 6.79 -0.20
C THR A 551 -22.10 7.51 -1.08
N ASN A 552 -22.58 8.15 -2.15
CA ASN A 552 -21.75 9.05 -2.98
C ASN A 552 -21.70 10.42 -2.30
N VAL A 553 -20.60 10.71 -1.61
CA VAL A 553 -20.41 11.96 -0.87
C VAL A 553 -18.95 12.37 -0.99
N GLY A 554 -18.72 13.57 -1.46
CA GLY A 554 -17.39 14.10 -1.54
C GLY A 554 -16.85 14.25 -2.95
N GLU A 555 -15.90 15.14 -3.04
CA GLU A 555 -15.22 15.51 -4.27
C GLU A 555 -13.74 15.71 -3.97
N MET A 556 -12.88 15.36 -4.91
CA MET A 556 -11.43 15.41 -4.74
C MET A 556 -10.75 15.88 -6.02
N SER A 557 -9.70 16.67 -5.89
CA SER A 557 -8.85 17.03 -7.01
C SER A 557 -7.41 16.54 -6.84
N ASN A 558 -6.75 16.30 -7.97
CA ASN A 558 -5.32 16.04 -8.08
C ASN A 558 -4.76 16.87 -9.23
N ARG A 559 -3.87 17.80 -8.95
CA ARG A 559 -3.21 18.67 -9.93
C ARG A 559 -1.71 18.47 -9.85
N GLY A 560 -1.06 18.39 -10.99
CA GLY A 560 0.37 18.19 -10.97
C GLY A 560 1.07 18.30 -12.31
N PHE A 561 2.37 18.16 -12.24
CA PHE A 561 3.23 18.09 -13.42
C PHE A 561 4.20 16.92 -13.32
N GLU A 562 4.59 16.43 -14.49
CA GLU A 562 5.59 15.37 -14.65
C GLU A 562 6.58 15.81 -15.75
N ILE A 563 7.87 15.70 -15.49
CA ILE A 563 8.91 15.98 -16.46
C ILE A 563 9.86 14.79 -16.51
N ALA A 564 10.16 14.32 -17.71
CA ALA A 564 11.17 13.29 -17.93
C ALA A 564 12.16 13.79 -18.99
N VAL A 565 13.44 13.62 -18.69
CA VAL A 565 14.56 13.99 -19.59
C VAL A 565 15.46 12.77 -19.74
N THR A 566 15.66 12.30 -20.95
CA THR A 566 16.57 11.19 -21.27
C THR A 566 17.58 11.67 -22.29
N GLY A 567 18.87 11.42 -22.04
CA GLY A 567 19.92 11.88 -22.94
C GLY A 567 21.06 10.89 -23.10
N ASP A 568 21.55 10.78 -24.36
CA ASP A 568 22.82 10.14 -24.69
C ASP A 568 23.93 11.18 -24.57
N ILE A 569 24.57 11.24 -23.40
CA ILE A 569 25.64 12.22 -23.08
C ILE A 569 26.85 11.92 -23.92
N ILE A 570 27.26 10.65 -24.01
CA ILE A 570 28.33 10.16 -24.85
C ILE A 570 27.78 9.05 -25.76
N ARG A 571 28.05 9.14 -27.06
CA ARG A 571 27.66 8.14 -28.06
C ARG A 571 28.78 7.95 -29.05
N THR A 572 29.77 7.13 -28.68
CA THR A 572 30.90 6.75 -29.53
C THR A 572 30.91 5.23 -29.74
N LYS A 573 31.86 4.72 -30.52
CA LYS A 573 32.01 3.29 -30.76
C LYS A 573 32.33 2.52 -29.44
N ASP A 574 33.23 3.06 -28.64
CA ASP A 574 33.73 2.39 -27.44
C ASP A 574 33.07 2.87 -26.14
N TRP A 575 32.56 4.09 -26.13
CA TRP A 575 31.89 4.69 -24.96
C TRP A 575 30.46 5.07 -25.28
N LYS A 576 29.55 4.64 -24.44
CA LYS A 576 28.15 5.07 -24.45
C LYS A 576 27.78 5.48 -23.03
N TRP A 577 27.23 6.68 -22.88
CA TRP A 577 26.72 7.15 -21.62
C TRP A 577 25.31 7.70 -21.80
N ASN A 578 24.33 7.00 -21.25
CA ASN A 578 22.93 7.40 -21.23
C ASN A 578 22.54 7.77 -19.80
N ALA A 579 21.79 8.86 -19.65
CA ALA A 579 21.18 9.24 -18.37
C ALA A 579 19.70 9.59 -18.58
N SER A 580 18.87 9.23 -17.61
CA SER A 580 17.45 9.54 -17.56
C SER A 580 17.10 10.10 -16.20
N PHE A 581 16.48 11.27 -16.18
CA PHE A 581 15.97 11.94 -14.97
C PHE A 581 14.47 12.14 -15.11
N ASN A 582 13.73 11.93 -14.03
CA ASN A 582 12.32 12.29 -13.97
C ASN A 582 11.96 12.92 -12.62
N ILE A 583 10.98 13.80 -12.67
CA ILE A 583 10.40 14.48 -11.51
C ILE A 583 8.89 14.56 -11.67
N SER A 584 8.18 14.32 -10.59
CA SER A 584 6.73 14.44 -10.52
C SER A 584 6.31 15.12 -9.22
N ARG A 585 5.38 16.06 -9.33
CA ARG A 585 4.70 16.69 -8.20
C ARG A 585 3.22 16.55 -8.36
N ASN A 586 2.53 16.10 -7.31
CA ASN A 586 1.07 16.01 -7.24
C ASN A 586 0.56 16.74 -6.02
N VAL A 587 -0.44 17.60 -6.20
CA VAL A 587 -1.17 18.25 -5.11
C VAL A 587 -2.57 17.62 -5.08
N ASN A 588 -2.85 16.88 -4.03
CA ASN A 588 -4.17 16.33 -3.75
C ASN A 588 -4.94 17.29 -2.86
N ARG A 589 -6.24 17.43 -3.09
CA ARG A 589 -7.13 18.24 -2.25
C ARG A 589 -8.51 17.61 -2.15
N ILE A 590 -9.04 17.55 -0.94
CA ILE A 590 -10.43 17.21 -0.65
C ILE A 590 -11.24 18.49 -0.93
N GLU A 591 -12.06 18.48 -1.99
CA GLU A 591 -12.83 19.67 -2.41
C GLU A 591 -14.15 19.74 -1.65
N LYS A 592 -14.76 18.57 -1.35
CA LYS A 592 -16.04 18.50 -0.66
C LYS A 592 -16.17 17.23 0.16
N LEU A 593 -16.77 17.34 1.33
CA LEU A 593 -17.18 16.25 2.19
C LEU A 593 -18.71 16.21 2.38
N SER A 594 -19.21 15.10 2.90
CA SER A 594 -20.60 15.01 3.32
C SER A 594 -20.90 16.07 4.39
N GLU A 595 -21.93 16.88 4.17
CA GLU A 595 -22.34 17.96 5.09
C GLU A 595 -21.26 19.01 5.42
N GLY A 596 -20.11 19.02 4.71
CA GLY A 596 -19.00 19.93 4.98
C GLY A 596 -18.29 19.72 6.32
N LYS A 597 -18.61 18.63 7.03
CA LYS A 597 -18.03 18.34 8.35
C LYS A 597 -16.71 17.58 8.22
N ALA A 598 -15.69 18.08 8.87
CA ALA A 598 -14.44 17.36 9.04
C ALA A 598 -14.61 16.18 10.03
N TYR A 599 -13.88 15.09 9.80
CA TYR A 599 -13.92 13.91 10.65
C TYR A 599 -12.58 13.17 10.65
N MET A 600 -12.41 12.33 11.66
CA MET A 600 -11.25 11.45 11.78
C MET A 600 -11.57 10.08 11.17
N GLU A 601 -10.74 9.64 10.23
CA GLU A 601 -10.82 8.31 9.64
C GLU A 601 -9.79 7.39 10.32
N GLY A 602 -10.27 6.42 11.09
CA GLY A 602 -9.41 5.65 11.99
C GLY A 602 -8.86 6.53 13.12
N ASP A 603 -7.64 6.24 13.57
CA ASP A 603 -7.06 6.87 14.78
C ASP A 603 -6.13 8.04 14.48
N ILE A 604 -5.74 8.26 13.20
CA ILE A 604 -4.66 9.19 12.85
C ILE A 604 -4.92 10.06 11.60
N TRP A 605 -5.97 9.77 10.81
CA TRP A 605 -6.20 10.44 9.53
C TRP A 605 -7.26 11.52 9.66
N TRP A 606 -6.95 12.72 9.16
CA TRP A 606 -7.89 13.85 9.16
C TRP A 606 -8.48 14.08 7.78
N MET A 607 -9.79 14.11 7.73
CA MET A 607 -10.55 14.37 6.52
C MET A 607 -11.28 15.71 6.68
N GLN A 608 -10.83 16.73 5.95
CA GLN A 608 -11.47 18.05 5.94
C GLN A 608 -11.49 18.68 4.54
N GLU A 609 -12.47 19.51 4.27
CA GLU A 609 -12.50 20.30 3.04
C GLU A 609 -11.30 21.25 2.98
N GLY A 610 -10.63 21.30 1.82
CA GLY A 610 -9.40 22.04 1.64
C GLY A 610 -8.12 21.31 2.08
N GLY A 611 -8.24 20.25 2.89
CA GLY A 611 -7.14 19.39 3.34
C GLY A 611 -6.69 18.41 2.27
N ARG A 612 -5.68 17.61 2.61
CA ARG A 612 -5.10 16.56 1.74
C ARG A 612 -5.45 15.18 2.27
N VAL A 613 -5.66 14.23 1.38
CA VAL A 613 -5.72 12.82 1.80
C VAL A 613 -4.39 12.43 2.42
N GLY A 614 -4.45 11.81 3.60
CA GLY A 614 -3.27 11.40 4.35
C GLY A 614 -2.70 12.48 5.26
N ASP A 615 -3.49 13.50 5.63
CA ASP A 615 -3.15 14.40 6.71
C ASP A 615 -3.17 13.65 8.04
N PHE A 616 -2.06 13.70 8.78
CA PHE A 616 -1.98 13.18 10.14
C PHE A 616 -2.56 14.18 11.12
N TYR A 617 -3.40 13.70 12.03
CA TYR A 617 -4.08 14.53 13.00
C TYR A 617 -3.80 14.05 14.42
N GLY A 618 -3.31 14.94 15.25
CA GLY A 618 -2.93 14.61 16.61
C GLY A 618 -2.44 15.82 17.37
N PHE A 619 -1.97 15.57 18.58
CA PHE A 619 -1.34 16.59 19.40
C PHE A 619 0.08 16.87 18.93
N LYS A 620 0.49 18.12 19.01
CA LYS A 620 1.85 18.56 18.69
C LYS A 620 2.56 18.97 19.98
N SER A 621 3.74 18.36 20.23
CA SER A 621 4.54 18.67 21.41
C SER A 621 5.49 19.84 21.14
N ALA A 622 5.54 20.80 22.07
CA ALA A 622 6.56 21.86 22.16
C ALA A 622 7.76 21.46 23.05
N GLY A 623 7.86 20.17 23.42
CA GLY A 623 8.89 19.63 24.30
C GLY A 623 8.34 19.13 25.63
N VAL A 624 9.18 19.05 26.63
CA VAL A 624 8.85 18.56 27.98
C VAL A 624 9.06 19.68 28.99
N PHE A 625 8.17 19.83 29.93
CA PHE A 625 8.36 20.78 31.03
C PHE A 625 9.55 20.36 31.92
N ALA A 626 10.57 21.21 32.03
CA ALA A 626 11.77 20.89 32.83
C ALA A 626 11.51 20.90 34.33
N TYR A 627 10.60 21.75 34.80
CA TYR A 627 10.20 21.91 36.19
C TYR A 627 8.67 21.99 36.28
N ASP A 628 8.10 21.81 37.49
CA ASP A 628 6.67 22.06 37.74
C ASP A 628 6.33 23.53 37.42
N GLU A 629 7.23 24.43 37.75
CA GLU A 629 7.14 25.88 37.48
C GLU A 629 7.29 26.24 36.02
N SER A 630 7.76 25.31 35.15
CA SER A 630 7.84 25.55 33.71
C SER A 630 6.48 25.58 33.04
N ASN A 631 5.44 25.03 33.68
CA ASN A 631 4.06 25.17 33.24
C ASN A 631 3.50 26.52 33.67
N ALA A 632 4.07 27.60 33.15
CA ALA A 632 3.70 28.97 33.44
C ALA A 632 3.59 29.79 32.15
N PHE A 633 2.47 30.49 32.00
CA PHE A 633 2.14 31.23 30.78
C PHE A 633 1.55 32.58 31.13
N THR A 634 1.69 33.56 30.22
CA THR A 634 1.00 34.84 30.29
C THR A 634 -0.49 34.71 30.02
N ASP A 635 -1.27 35.78 30.19
CA ASP A 635 -2.68 35.82 29.76
C ASP A 635 -2.86 35.60 28.25
N LYS A 636 -1.81 35.74 27.44
CA LYS A 636 -1.80 35.46 26.00
C LYS A 636 -1.22 34.08 25.63
N TRP A 637 -1.02 33.23 26.61
CA TRP A 637 -0.41 31.89 26.43
C TRP A 637 1.03 31.92 25.89
N GLU A 638 1.81 32.96 26.19
CA GLU A 638 3.23 33.01 25.95
C GLU A 638 3.95 32.34 27.12
N GLN A 639 4.85 31.38 26.84
CA GLN A 639 5.51 30.61 27.89
C GLN A 639 6.49 31.48 28.66
N LEU A 640 6.43 31.40 29.98
CA LEU A 640 7.30 32.08 30.90
C LEU A 640 8.46 31.18 31.33
N THR A 641 9.63 31.80 31.57
CA THR A 641 10.82 31.08 32.07
C THR A 641 10.94 31.27 33.57
N PRO A 642 10.84 30.19 34.38
CA PRO A 642 11.04 30.29 35.83
C PRO A 642 12.50 30.58 36.15
N VAL A 643 12.77 31.37 37.21
CA VAL A 643 14.11 31.73 37.66
C VAL A 643 14.52 30.85 38.83
N PHE A 644 15.68 30.17 38.70
CA PHE A 644 16.27 29.33 39.72
C PHE A 644 17.65 29.88 40.12
N GLU A 645 17.95 29.87 41.43
CA GLU A 645 19.28 30.13 41.98
C GLU A 645 19.69 28.92 42.83
N ASN A 646 20.82 28.31 42.51
CA ASN A 646 21.31 27.11 43.20
C ASN A 646 20.25 25.97 43.26
N GLY A 647 19.45 25.83 42.23
CA GLY A 647 18.36 24.82 42.16
C GLY A 647 17.08 25.17 42.93
N VAL A 648 17.02 26.37 43.55
CA VAL A 648 15.84 26.84 44.28
C VAL A 648 15.06 27.85 43.46
N PHE A 649 13.76 27.61 43.27
CA PHE A 649 12.88 28.55 42.56
C PHE A 649 12.75 29.87 43.32
N GLN A 650 12.96 30.98 42.59
CA GLN A 650 12.99 32.34 43.20
C GLN A 650 11.60 33.01 43.19
N TYR A 651 10.54 32.28 42.87
CA TYR A 651 9.18 32.80 42.74
C TYR A 651 9.06 33.92 41.69
N LYS A 652 9.95 33.92 40.68
CA LYS A 652 10.03 34.88 39.59
C LYS A 652 10.01 34.21 38.24
N TYR A 653 9.39 34.88 37.29
CA TYR A 653 9.32 34.44 35.91
C TYR A 653 9.84 35.53 34.97
N LEU A 654 10.43 35.11 33.87
CA LEU A 654 10.88 36.00 32.81
C LEU A 654 10.06 35.79 31.55
N LEU A 655 9.72 36.89 30.87
CA LEU A 655 9.24 36.92 29.48
C LEU A 655 10.29 37.64 28.64
N ASP A 656 10.86 36.97 27.63
CA ASP A 656 11.95 37.51 26.81
C ASP A 656 13.12 38.10 27.60
N GLY A 657 13.50 37.43 28.72
CA GLY A 657 14.59 37.84 29.58
C GLY A 657 14.28 38.99 30.56
N LYS A 658 13.05 39.50 30.60
CA LYS A 658 12.59 40.52 31.53
C LYS A 658 11.65 39.96 32.58
N GLU A 659 11.72 40.44 33.83
CA GLU A 659 10.84 39.98 34.90
C GLU A 659 9.38 40.27 34.55
N TYR A 660 8.56 39.24 34.67
CA TYR A 660 7.10 39.29 34.37
C TYR A 660 6.35 39.46 35.72
N ALA A 661 5.53 40.49 35.77
CA ALA A 661 4.71 40.82 36.95
C ALA A 661 3.22 40.69 36.74
N GLY A 662 2.78 40.04 35.64
CA GLY A 662 1.38 39.82 35.34
C GLY A 662 0.83 38.53 35.94
N ASN A 663 -0.40 38.17 35.58
CA ASN A 663 -1.04 36.94 35.96
C ASN A 663 -0.36 35.72 35.31
N ILE A 664 -0.20 34.66 36.07
CA ILE A 664 0.38 33.40 35.60
C ILE A 664 -0.75 32.41 35.41
N ARG A 665 -0.82 31.82 34.20
CA ARG A 665 -1.72 30.71 33.86
C ARG A 665 -0.93 29.41 33.72
N GLN A 666 -1.62 28.30 33.94
CA GLN A 666 -1.08 26.96 33.77
C GLN A 666 -1.93 26.18 32.76
N LYS A 667 -1.30 25.35 31.96
CA LYS A 667 -2.01 24.35 31.19
C LYS A 667 -2.51 23.20 32.09
N THR A 668 -3.71 22.72 31.80
CA THR A 668 -4.37 21.68 32.58
C THR A 668 -5.00 20.64 31.67
N LEU A 669 -5.27 19.47 32.21
CA LEU A 669 -6.21 18.52 31.62
C LEU A 669 -7.66 19.01 31.82
N PRO A 670 -8.66 18.43 31.10
CA PRO A 670 -10.08 18.76 31.26
C PRO A 670 -10.62 18.60 32.68
N ASN A 671 -9.99 17.77 33.51
CA ASN A 671 -10.32 17.59 34.91
C ASN A 671 -9.71 18.64 35.85
N GLY A 672 -9.05 19.67 35.30
CA GLY A 672 -8.43 20.76 36.02
C GLY A 672 -7.06 20.43 36.63
N LYS A 673 -6.50 19.23 36.41
CA LYS A 673 -5.16 18.89 36.92
C LYS A 673 -4.09 19.58 36.05
N PRO A 674 -3.14 20.34 36.65
CA PRO A 674 -2.07 21.00 35.92
C PRO A 674 -1.00 20.00 35.44
N PHE A 675 -0.38 20.28 34.30
CA PHE A 675 0.84 19.60 33.85
C PHE A 675 2.01 19.95 34.78
N ARG A 676 2.97 19.04 34.91
CA ARG A 676 4.11 19.14 35.81
C ARG A 676 5.43 18.93 35.06
N GLY A 677 6.53 19.11 35.77
CA GLY A 677 7.85 18.72 35.30
C GLY A 677 7.87 17.27 34.84
N GLY A 678 8.42 17.03 33.66
CA GLY A 678 8.41 15.74 33.00
C GLY A 678 7.19 15.43 32.15
N ASP A 679 6.15 16.26 32.13
CA ASP A 679 5.02 16.09 31.21
C ASP A 679 5.32 16.78 29.87
N TYR A 680 4.69 16.29 28.79
CA TYR A 680 4.73 16.99 27.51
C TYR A 680 4.04 18.37 27.59
N ASN A 681 4.69 19.37 27.01
CA ASN A 681 4.09 20.67 26.74
C ASN A 681 3.37 20.59 25.39
N TRP A 682 2.07 20.33 25.39
CA TRP A 682 1.27 20.25 24.18
C TRP A 682 0.97 21.64 23.61
N GLU A 683 1.13 21.82 22.30
CA GLU A 683 0.74 23.03 21.58
C GLU A 683 -0.79 23.08 21.44
N GLU A 684 -1.34 24.30 21.54
CA GLU A 684 -2.74 24.59 21.25
C GLU A 684 -2.84 25.39 19.96
N PRO A 685 -3.79 25.06 19.05
CA PRO A 685 -4.04 25.86 17.85
C PRO A 685 -4.39 27.31 18.19
N GLU A 686 -4.06 28.24 17.30
CA GLU A 686 -4.16 29.68 17.57
C GLU A 686 -5.57 30.17 17.93
N GLY A 687 -6.61 29.47 17.49
CA GLY A 687 -8.03 29.83 17.72
C GLY A 687 -8.67 29.16 18.93
N THR A 688 -8.01 28.19 19.57
CA THR A 688 -8.58 27.38 20.67
C THR A 688 -7.79 27.51 21.96
N ARG A 689 -6.79 28.37 22.05
CA ARG A 689 -5.93 28.54 23.23
C ARG A 689 -6.72 28.96 24.47
N ASP A 690 -7.06 28.00 25.30
CA ASP A 690 -7.74 28.22 26.58
C ASP A 690 -6.97 27.64 27.79
N GLY A 691 -5.89 26.90 27.51
CA GLY A 691 -5.01 26.24 28.50
C GLY A 691 -5.54 24.91 28.99
N VAL A 692 -6.62 24.41 28.43
CA VAL A 692 -7.15 23.07 28.71
C VAL A 692 -6.84 22.16 27.53
N ILE A 693 -5.91 21.25 27.69
CA ILE A 693 -5.51 20.33 26.62
C ILE A 693 -6.57 19.23 26.46
N ASP A 694 -7.31 19.29 25.36
CA ASP A 694 -8.37 18.33 25.02
C ASP A 694 -8.39 18.00 23.52
N ASP A 695 -9.41 17.28 23.05
CA ASP A 695 -9.52 16.90 21.63
C ASP A 695 -9.59 18.09 20.66
N ASN A 696 -9.91 19.30 21.12
CA ASN A 696 -9.93 20.51 20.31
C ASN A 696 -8.51 21.04 19.99
N ASP A 697 -7.48 20.55 20.72
CA ASP A 697 -6.08 20.95 20.53
C ASP A 697 -5.37 20.06 19.51
N ARG A 698 -6.03 19.04 18.99
CA ARG A 698 -5.48 18.28 17.87
C ARG A 698 -5.41 19.13 16.62
N MET A 699 -4.34 18.96 15.89
CA MET A 699 -4.10 19.69 14.64
C MET A 699 -3.49 18.78 13.57
N VAL A 700 -3.46 19.26 12.33
CA VAL A 700 -2.73 18.56 11.26
C VAL A 700 -1.23 18.71 11.54
N ILE A 701 -0.57 17.61 11.86
CA ILE A 701 0.84 17.55 12.25
C ILE A 701 1.76 17.09 11.10
N GLY A 702 1.20 16.65 10.00
CA GLY A 702 1.96 16.20 8.84
C GLY A 702 1.09 15.57 7.76
N ASN A 703 1.73 15.02 6.71
CA ASN A 703 1.05 14.35 5.62
C ASN A 703 1.84 13.16 5.09
N ALA A 704 1.16 12.06 4.81
CA ALA A 704 1.77 10.84 4.29
C ALA A 704 2.14 10.91 2.80
N MET A 705 1.57 11.85 2.04
CA MET A 705 1.82 11.94 0.61
C MET A 705 3.08 12.76 0.35
N PRO A 706 4.04 12.25 -0.46
CA PRO A 706 5.22 13.01 -0.82
C PRO A 706 4.84 14.21 -1.71
N ASP A 707 5.55 15.32 -1.52
CA ASP A 707 5.40 16.52 -2.35
C ASP A 707 6.05 16.34 -3.72
N VAL A 708 7.19 15.65 -3.74
CA VAL A 708 7.98 15.42 -4.97
C VAL A 708 8.50 13.99 -4.98
N THR A 709 8.36 13.32 -6.12
CA THR A 709 8.95 12.00 -6.38
C THR A 709 9.68 11.99 -7.71
N GLY A 710 10.67 11.12 -7.82
CA GLY A 710 11.36 10.97 -9.08
C GLY A 710 12.49 9.97 -9.04
N GLY A 711 13.27 9.93 -10.12
CA GLY A 711 14.40 9.04 -10.24
C GLY A 711 15.48 9.56 -11.17
N LEU A 712 16.67 9.08 -10.95
CA LEU A 712 17.82 9.28 -11.81
C LEU A 712 18.39 7.90 -12.14
N ASN A 713 18.43 7.56 -13.43
CA ASN A 713 19.05 6.35 -13.91
C ASN A 713 20.19 6.72 -14.84
N THR A 714 21.32 6.04 -14.72
CA THR A 714 22.44 6.25 -15.63
C THR A 714 23.12 4.94 -15.99
N THR A 715 23.47 4.80 -17.25
CA THR A 715 24.19 3.64 -17.78
C THR A 715 25.43 4.12 -18.52
N VAL A 716 26.59 3.66 -18.08
CA VAL A 716 27.86 3.89 -18.75
C VAL A 716 28.35 2.56 -19.29
N THR A 717 28.56 2.49 -20.59
CA THR A 717 29.12 1.31 -21.26
C THR A 717 30.47 1.67 -21.90
N TRP A 718 31.49 0.91 -21.56
CA TRP A 718 32.81 0.96 -22.17
C TRP A 718 33.12 -0.39 -22.80
N LYS A 719 33.12 -0.45 -24.12
CA LYS A 719 33.26 -1.69 -24.90
C LYS A 719 32.21 -2.75 -24.43
N ASN A 720 32.65 -3.79 -23.74
CA ASN A 720 31.82 -4.88 -23.25
C ASN A 720 31.45 -4.75 -21.74
N LEU A 721 31.93 -3.72 -21.06
CA LEU A 721 31.65 -3.47 -19.66
C LEU A 721 30.55 -2.43 -19.53
N SER A 722 29.50 -2.72 -18.77
CA SER A 722 28.43 -1.76 -18.51
C SER A 722 28.22 -1.60 -17.01
N LEU A 723 28.09 -0.33 -16.57
CA LEU A 723 27.71 0.06 -15.22
C LEU A 723 26.34 0.74 -15.29
N TYR A 724 25.38 0.22 -14.54
CA TYR A 724 24.07 0.83 -14.34
C TYR A 724 23.94 1.31 -12.90
N LEU A 725 23.51 2.57 -12.72
CA LEU A 725 23.16 3.16 -11.42
C LEU A 725 21.74 3.71 -11.50
N GLY A 726 20.90 3.31 -10.54
CA GLY A 726 19.53 3.79 -10.44
C GLY A 726 19.27 4.37 -9.04
N PHE A 727 18.70 5.57 -9.00
CA PHE A 727 18.32 6.28 -7.78
C PHE A 727 16.84 6.62 -7.85
N TYR A 728 16.15 6.42 -6.75
CA TYR A 728 14.79 6.86 -6.55
C TYR A 728 14.74 7.84 -5.37
N TYR A 729 13.98 8.91 -5.48
CA TYR A 729 13.78 9.85 -4.39
C TYR A 729 12.30 10.16 -4.19
N SER A 730 11.93 10.36 -2.90
CA SER A 730 10.60 10.73 -2.45
C SER A 730 10.77 11.72 -1.28
N LEU A 731 10.31 12.94 -1.47
CA LEU A 731 10.53 14.06 -0.55
C LEU A 731 9.20 14.60 -0.04
N GLY A 732 9.17 15.04 1.23
CA GLY A 732 8.03 15.71 1.85
C GLY A 732 6.98 14.77 2.46
N GLY A 733 7.01 13.46 2.16
CA GLY A 733 6.12 12.49 2.78
C GLY A 733 6.59 12.06 4.17
N GLN A 734 5.66 11.87 5.08
CA GLN A 734 5.90 11.38 6.44
C GLN A 734 5.30 9.99 6.62
N ILE A 735 5.77 9.24 7.61
CA ILE A 735 5.28 7.90 7.93
C ILE A 735 4.94 7.86 9.42
N TYR A 736 3.74 7.41 9.75
CA TYR A 736 3.40 7.06 11.12
C TYR A 736 4.09 5.75 11.51
N ASN A 737 5.03 5.83 12.45
CA ASN A 737 5.77 4.67 12.94
C ASN A 737 5.03 4.03 14.12
N ALA A 738 4.01 3.23 13.83
CA ALA A 738 3.20 2.56 14.85
C ALA A 738 4.02 1.63 15.77
N ALA A 739 5.09 1.00 15.26
CA ALA A 739 5.94 0.14 16.07
C ALA A 739 6.72 0.94 17.12
N GLU A 740 7.26 2.10 16.72
CA GLU A 740 7.95 3.01 17.62
C GLU A 740 6.99 3.61 18.65
N HIS A 741 5.83 4.07 18.19
CA HIS A 741 4.78 4.56 19.07
C HIS A 741 4.42 3.51 20.13
N ASN A 742 4.10 2.27 19.72
CA ASN A 742 3.66 1.22 20.65
C ASN A 742 4.73 0.82 21.68
N ARG A 743 6.01 0.79 21.29
CA ARG A 743 7.07 0.43 22.24
C ARG A 743 7.42 1.55 23.20
N ASN A 744 7.22 2.81 22.80
CA ASN A 744 7.55 4.00 23.60
C ASN A 744 6.34 4.51 24.42
N MET A 745 5.18 3.90 24.27
CA MET A 745 4.04 4.15 25.16
C MET A 745 4.35 3.58 26.55
N PHE A 746 4.43 4.45 27.57
CA PHE A 746 4.67 4.05 28.97
C PHE A 746 3.48 3.33 29.61
N LYS A 747 2.36 3.21 28.89
CA LYS A 747 1.12 2.56 29.32
C LYS A 747 1.31 1.07 29.67
N TYR A 748 2.20 0.39 28.94
CA TYR A 748 2.42 -1.04 29.14
C TYR A 748 3.78 -1.28 29.80
N THR A 749 3.76 -1.69 31.05
CA THR A 749 4.96 -1.97 31.85
C THR A 749 5.85 -3.05 31.22
N GLY A 750 5.23 -3.96 30.46
CA GLY A 750 5.90 -5.05 29.76
C GLY A 750 6.76 -4.64 28.56
N THR A 751 6.51 -3.49 27.93
CA THR A 751 7.22 -3.09 26.71
C THR A 751 8.60 -2.51 27.01
N THR A 752 9.56 -2.72 26.11
CA THR A 752 10.90 -2.15 26.19
C THR A 752 10.98 -0.91 25.30
N PRO A 753 11.14 0.31 25.86
CA PRO A 753 11.34 1.51 25.06
C PRO A 753 12.62 1.45 24.21
N SER A 754 12.72 2.32 23.22
CA SER A 754 13.96 2.47 22.46
C SER A 754 15.10 3.00 23.32
N PRO A 755 16.37 2.70 22.98
CA PRO A 755 17.52 3.29 23.67
C PRO A 755 17.48 4.81 23.68
N GLU A 756 17.02 5.41 22.57
CA GLU A 756 16.89 6.86 22.45
C GLU A 756 15.96 7.44 23.52
N VAL A 757 14.80 6.80 23.74
CA VAL A 757 13.85 7.21 24.78
C VAL A 757 14.46 7.06 26.17
N ILE A 758 15.09 5.92 26.46
CA ILE A 758 15.69 5.64 27.77
C ILE A 758 16.75 6.68 28.15
N HIS A 759 17.55 7.11 27.18
CA HIS A 759 18.63 8.05 27.42
C HIS A 759 18.22 9.53 27.39
N ASN A 760 17.04 9.85 26.84
CA ASN A 760 16.60 11.24 26.66
C ASN A 760 15.25 11.53 27.33
N MET A 761 14.78 10.67 28.25
CA MET A 761 13.59 10.93 29.04
C MET A 761 13.89 11.85 30.22
N TRP A 762 12.87 12.53 30.68
CA TRP A 762 12.97 13.37 31.89
C TRP A 762 13.00 12.49 33.17
N LEU A 763 13.96 12.76 34.05
CA LEU A 763 14.16 12.02 35.30
C LEU A 763 14.08 12.93 36.52
N HIS A 764 14.66 14.13 36.43
CA HIS A 764 14.78 15.05 37.56
C HIS A 764 14.40 16.48 37.17
N PRO A 765 13.91 17.27 38.11
CA PRO A 765 13.64 18.69 37.88
C PRO A 765 14.86 19.41 37.29
N GLY A 766 14.64 20.06 36.14
CA GLY A 766 15.70 20.76 35.41
C GLY A 766 16.24 20.03 34.19
N ASP A 767 15.89 18.76 33.99
CA ASP A 767 16.32 18.02 32.81
C ASP A 767 15.74 18.63 31.52
N GLN A 768 16.61 18.83 30.53
CA GLN A 768 16.26 19.25 29.20
C GLN A 768 15.97 18.00 28.35
N ALA A 769 14.84 17.40 28.62
CA ALA A 769 14.47 16.12 28.02
C ALA A 769 13.68 16.28 26.74
N ILE A 770 13.80 15.28 25.83
CA ILE A 770 13.00 15.17 24.60
C ILE A 770 11.73 14.36 24.86
N TYR A 771 11.84 13.34 25.74
CA TYR A 771 10.76 12.43 26.08
C TYR A 771 10.31 12.66 27.52
N PRO A 772 9.02 12.39 27.81
CA PRO A 772 8.46 12.66 29.12
C PRO A 772 9.01 11.69 30.17
N ARG A 773 8.59 11.88 31.40
CA ARG A 773 8.89 11.00 32.53
C ARG A 773 8.36 9.57 32.28
N PRO A 774 9.02 8.53 32.84
CA PRO A 774 8.68 7.11 32.60
C PRO A 774 7.45 6.66 33.40
N TYR A 775 6.32 7.32 33.21
CA TYR A 775 5.10 7.06 33.97
C TYR A 775 3.87 6.92 33.07
N ASN A 776 2.98 6.02 33.48
CA ASN A 776 1.71 5.78 32.77
C ASN A 776 0.60 6.67 33.36
N ASP A 777 0.35 7.80 32.77
CA ASP A 777 -0.77 8.67 33.11
C ASP A 777 -1.41 9.30 31.86
N ASP A 778 -2.49 10.05 32.09
CA ASP A 778 -3.24 10.71 31.01
C ASP A 778 -2.50 11.89 30.37
N TYR A 779 -1.38 12.35 30.95
CA TYR A 779 -0.63 13.50 30.47
C TYR A 779 0.30 13.20 29.30
N ASN A 780 0.76 11.95 29.19
CA ASN A 780 1.85 11.55 28.30
C ASN A 780 1.46 10.51 27.27
N ASN A 781 0.21 10.04 27.28
CA ASN A 781 -0.30 8.99 26.39
C ASN A 781 -1.29 9.49 25.33
N ALA A 782 -1.25 10.77 25.00
CA ALA A 782 -2.15 11.41 24.03
C ALA A 782 -1.75 11.12 22.56
#